data_d1e97b045750847f236af906ceca007a
#
_entry.id   d1e97b045750847f236af906ceca007a
#
_cell.length_a   1.000
_cell.length_b   1.000
_cell.length_c   1.000
_cell.angle_alpha   90.00
_cell.angle_beta   90.00
_cell.angle_gamma   90.00
#
_symmetry.space_group_name_H-M   'P 1'
#
loop_
_entity.id
_entity.type
_entity.pdbx_description
1 polymer ?
#
loop_
_entity_poly.entity_id
_entity_poly.type
_entity_poly.pdbx_seq_one_letter_code
_entity_poly.pdbx_strand_id
1 'polypeptide(L)'
;MRLRAAIVRRVPFLPALLAVAGAPIVARAEVVAPVAEQQPPAPWPRDQAGVRDELVPVVLIVDSNGRVQSVDVETSVDAERDAAAIAAASRWTFRPALKDGTPIAAKIRAVVRFAARPPEPNPPITVAAPVQATVAPAPTAPAPTASEPATITVLGVRTAPPPRSASEIVQGKRVLSSAPHRTASDLLLTVPGIALTQHSGEGAAHQIFFRGFDAVHGQDLEIWAGGVPVNDVSNIHSQGYADLNFLPAEVVKQIRVAPGTYDPRQGDFSVAGTLWLDLGYSEPGVTMSASAGQFGTRRYFMAYHPKGWSDATFAAFELYSTDGFGPARAAQRSSVIGQAEFAIGAAKARVLASTYATSFDSAGVLRLSDIESGKVDRFASYDENQGGDSARSQVAFELSQGNDDSRWTFTPYAVLRSMRLRQDFTGYLVTPTNGSASEVAAADKASEQGNSEQQTNDSSTLGVTGSYRRAIKLFSPSDSFEAGIFGRYDRIEQAQKKLSIATSQVTLDEVDAKIHATDVAGYVDVALHPIRRLTFRGGLRMDGLTYVTEDDGGQGKGQRRAAQGAHFGKKATLDLRLTSTVHALASYGDGFRSPQARSLQAGETAPFTSVQSFEVGVRHQTQTMRATASVFRTTLSDDLAFNQVTARNERTPPTRRTGVSAELSAQPNSWFTAAASFTYTRAEFTNTDGGFNAGDLLPYAPQIVIRTDVAFTPTLGRVLNRPITSHFGFGQTSIARRPLPYGEMGHDYSLLDAVASVRVREVELRLSAFNLLNLNWYDGEYTFASNFERGAAPSLVPQRHVTVGAPRTVLGTITLFL
;
A
#
# COMPACT_ATOMS: atom_id res chain seq x y z
N MET A 1 11.41 -1.64 -51.38
CA MET A 1 12.86 -1.98 -51.48
C MET A 1 13.58 -1.31 -50.35
N ARG A 2 14.01 -2.11 -49.38
CA ARG A 2 15.00 -1.95 -48.34
C ARG A 2 15.41 -0.55 -47.90
N LEU A 3 15.11 -0.15 -46.63
CA LEU A 3 16.11 -0.07 -45.55
C LEU A 3 15.41 0.15 -44.21
N ARG A 4 15.32 -0.88 -43.37
CA ARG A 4 15.18 -0.77 -41.94
C ARG A 4 16.56 -1.07 -41.37
N ALA A 5 17.17 -0.08 -40.74
CA ALA A 5 18.35 -0.30 -39.92
C ALA A 5 18.14 0.44 -38.58
N ALA A 6 18.31 -0.30 -37.51
CA ALA A 6 18.21 0.05 -36.12
C ALA A 6 18.97 1.34 -35.77
N ILE A 7 18.33 2.22 -34.99
CA ILE A 7 19.00 3.20 -34.15
C ILE A 7 18.47 3.01 -32.72
N VAL A 8 19.08 2.09 -32.01
CA VAL A 8 19.14 2.13 -30.53
C VAL A 8 20.17 3.19 -30.19
N ARG A 9 19.77 4.44 -30.08
CA ARG A 9 20.60 5.48 -29.49
C ARG A 9 20.36 5.54 -27.99
N ARG A 10 21.38 5.14 -27.24
CA ARG A 10 21.61 5.42 -25.84
C ARG A 10 21.36 6.90 -25.57
N VAL A 11 20.39 7.20 -24.71
CA VAL A 11 20.24 8.55 -24.15
C VAL A 11 21.39 8.75 -23.18
N PRO A 12 22.23 9.81 -23.31
CA PRO A 12 23.30 10.05 -22.38
C PRO A 12 22.71 10.50 -21.04
N PHE A 13 22.98 9.72 -20.00
CA PHE A 13 22.84 10.16 -18.61
C PHE A 13 23.74 11.38 -18.37
N LEU A 14 23.16 12.41 -17.83
CA LEU A 14 23.90 13.57 -17.33
C LEU A 14 24.67 13.14 -16.07
N PRO A 15 26.01 13.11 -16.05
CA PRO A 15 26.77 12.80 -14.86
C PRO A 15 27.03 14.07 -14.08
N ALA A 16 26.23 14.30 -13.04
CA ALA A 16 26.59 15.27 -12.03
C ALA A 16 26.31 14.72 -10.63
N LEU A 17 27.38 14.50 -9.91
CA LEU A 17 27.59 14.14 -8.50
C LEU A 17 27.41 12.66 -8.13
N LEU A 18 28.50 11.97 -8.04
CA LEU A 18 29.15 11.38 -6.84
C LEU A 18 30.14 10.31 -7.29
N ALA A 19 31.41 10.69 -7.32
CA ALA A 19 32.47 9.71 -7.22
C ALA A 19 32.47 9.15 -5.80
N VAL A 20 31.87 7.97 -5.60
CA VAL A 20 32.09 7.12 -4.43
C VAL A 20 32.63 5.80 -4.92
N ALA A 21 33.78 5.47 -4.34
CA ALA A 21 34.66 4.36 -4.61
C ALA A 21 34.03 3.06 -5.12
N GLY A 22 34.63 2.52 -6.17
CA GLY A 22 34.27 1.24 -6.77
C GLY A 22 34.49 0.08 -5.81
N ALA A 23 33.39 -0.63 -5.53
CA ALA A 23 33.45 -2.03 -5.18
C ALA A 23 33.14 -2.86 -6.45
N PRO A 24 33.79 -4.00 -6.68
CA PRO A 24 33.58 -4.79 -7.88
C PRO A 24 32.12 -5.28 -7.93
N ILE A 25 31.44 -5.02 -9.06
CA ILE A 25 30.14 -5.63 -9.36
C ILE A 25 30.42 -7.12 -9.61
N VAL A 26 30.16 -7.95 -8.62
CA VAL A 26 30.09 -9.40 -8.81
C VAL A 26 28.82 -9.66 -9.63
N ALA A 27 29.00 -10.08 -10.88
CA ALA A 27 27.91 -10.58 -11.72
C ALA A 27 27.23 -11.73 -10.95
N ARG A 28 25.92 -11.59 -10.65
CA ARG A 28 25.14 -12.58 -9.95
C ARG A 28 24.62 -13.60 -10.98
N ALA A 29 24.80 -14.86 -10.69
CA ALA A 29 24.36 -15.98 -11.50
C ALA A 29 22.83 -15.96 -11.67
N GLU A 30 22.34 -16.08 -12.89
CA GLU A 30 20.93 -16.25 -13.23
C GLU A 30 20.52 -17.68 -12.90
N VAL A 31 19.52 -17.86 -12.00
CA VAL A 31 18.99 -19.17 -11.63
C VAL A 31 17.57 -19.30 -12.13
N VAL A 32 17.33 -20.31 -12.99
CA VAL A 32 16.01 -20.69 -13.49
C VAL A 32 15.51 -21.89 -12.69
N ALA A 33 14.28 -21.84 -12.16
CA ALA A 33 13.69 -22.92 -11.38
C ALA A 33 13.37 -24.16 -12.24
N PRO A 34 13.37 -25.38 -11.65
CA PRO A 34 12.99 -26.60 -12.36
C PRO A 34 11.50 -26.57 -12.72
N VAL A 35 11.16 -27.14 -13.88
CA VAL A 35 9.79 -27.20 -14.40
C VAL A 35 9.33 -28.65 -14.44
N ALA A 36 8.15 -28.95 -13.85
CA ALA A 36 7.58 -30.29 -13.86
C ALA A 36 7.22 -30.75 -15.29
N GLU A 37 7.62 -31.96 -15.65
CA GLU A 37 7.26 -32.59 -16.92
C GLU A 37 6.23 -33.71 -16.72
N GLN A 38 6.37 -34.52 -15.65
CA GLN A 38 5.42 -35.57 -15.33
C GLN A 38 5.23 -35.66 -13.80
N GLN A 39 3.99 -35.60 -13.36
CA GLN A 39 3.58 -35.68 -11.95
C GLN A 39 2.35 -36.58 -11.79
N PRO A 40 2.46 -37.90 -12.00
CA PRO A 40 1.33 -38.78 -11.83
C PRO A 40 0.84 -38.79 -10.38
N PRO A 41 -0.50 -38.89 -10.14
CA PRO A 41 -1.08 -38.91 -8.79
C PRO A 41 -0.65 -40.16 -8.02
N ALA A 42 -0.70 -40.07 -6.69
CA ALA A 42 -0.38 -41.18 -5.84
C ALA A 42 -1.55 -42.18 -5.78
N PRO A 43 -1.30 -43.51 -5.80
CA PRO A 43 -2.34 -44.50 -5.48
C PRO A 43 -2.65 -44.44 -3.98
N TRP A 44 -3.94 -44.56 -3.62
CA TRP A 44 -4.34 -44.68 -2.23
C TRP A 44 -3.75 -45.93 -1.57
N PRO A 45 -3.33 -45.87 -0.31
CA PRO A 45 -3.04 -47.04 0.46
C PRO A 45 -4.25 -47.98 0.52
N ARG A 46 -4.03 -49.29 0.67
CA ARG A 46 -5.12 -50.29 0.68
C ARG A 46 -6.15 -49.96 1.75
N ASP A 47 -7.44 -49.99 1.39
CA ASP A 47 -8.63 -49.77 2.22
C ASP A 47 -8.89 -48.34 2.73
N GLN A 48 -8.16 -47.34 2.29
CA GLN A 48 -8.33 -45.94 2.73
C GLN A 48 -8.84 -45.00 1.65
N ALA A 49 -9.33 -45.47 0.51
CA ALA A 49 -9.83 -44.59 -0.57
C ALA A 49 -10.99 -43.74 -0.06
N GLY A 50 -10.69 -42.48 0.24
CA GLY A 50 -11.67 -41.48 0.71
C GLY A 50 -12.60 -40.98 -0.39
N VAL A 51 -13.65 -40.34 0.02
CA VAL A 51 -14.67 -39.70 -0.86
C VAL A 51 -14.09 -38.47 -1.54
N ARG A 52 -12.78 -38.16 -1.39
CA ARG A 52 -12.14 -36.88 -1.73
C ARG A 52 -10.68 -37.01 -2.06
N ASP A 53 -10.18 -36.08 -2.87
CA ASP A 53 -8.75 -35.86 -3.07
C ASP A 53 -8.08 -35.45 -1.77
N GLU A 54 -6.97 -36.07 -1.48
CA GLU A 54 -6.10 -35.67 -0.41
C GLU A 54 -4.75 -35.20 -0.96
N LEU A 55 -4.23 -34.14 -0.36
CA LEU A 55 -3.03 -33.46 -0.81
C LEU A 55 -1.97 -33.55 0.28
N VAL A 56 -0.80 -34.13 -0.06
CA VAL A 56 0.34 -34.27 0.85
C VAL A 56 1.47 -33.35 0.37
N PRO A 57 1.81 -32.28 1.10
CA PRO A 57 2.92 -31.40 0.78
C PRO A 57 4.25 -32.13 0.95
N VAL A 58 5.13 -32.04 -0.05
CA VAL A 58 6.44 -32.66 -0.05
C VAL A 58 7.53 -31.70 -0.46
N VAL A 59 8.71 -31.87 0.06
CA VAL A 59 9.92 -31.15 -0.34
C VAL A 59 10.78 -32.13 -1.15
N LEU A 60 11.14 -31.73 -2.38
CA LEU A 60 11.91 -32.53 -3.33
C LEU A 60 13.29 -31.94 -3.52
N ILE A 61 14.29 -32.81 -3.66
CA ILE A 61 15.57 -32.45 -4.29
C ILE A 61 15.55 -33.02 -5.71
N VAL A 62 15.57 -32.15 -6.70
CA VAL A 62 15.67 -32.50 -8.12
C VAL A 62 17.11 -32.32 -8.57
N ASP A 63 17.69 -33.36 -9.17
CA ASP A 63 19.10 -33.35 -9.63
C ASP A 63 19.26 -32.57 -10.95
N SER A 64 20.49 -32.39 -11.39
CA SER A 64 20.83 -31.72 -12.65
C SER A 64 20.32 -32.42 -13.92
N ASN A 65 19.77 -33.63 -13.82
CA ASN A 65 19.15 -34.37 -14.92
C ASN A 65 17.60 -34.28 -14.85
N GLY A 66 17.04 -33.55 -13.90
CA GLY A 66 15.60 -33.42 -13.72
C GLY A 66 14.94 -34.59 -12.98
N ARG A 67 15.71 -35.48 -12.33
CA ARG A 67 15.18 -36.59 -11.55
C ARG A 67 15.10 -36.25 -10.08
N VAL A 68 14.06 -36.73 -9.40
CA VAL A 68 13.90 -36.57 -7.96
C VAL A 68 14.91 -37.46 -7.22
N GLN A 69 15.77 -36.84 -6.45
CA GLN A 69 16.84 -37.49 -5.67
C GLN A 69 16.39 -37.83 -4.24
N SER A 70 15.60 -36.95 -3.62
CA SER A 70 14.99 -37.18 -2.32
C SER A 70 13.62 -36.55 -2.24
N VAL A 71 12.76 -37.11 -1.38
CA VAL A 71 11.41 -36.61 -1.08
C VAL A 71 11.24 -36.64 0.44
N ASP A 72 10.94 -35.50 1.02
CA ASP A 72 10.59 -35.38 2.43
C ASP A 72 9.15 -34.87 2.54
N VAL A 73 8.32 -35.46 3.40
CA VAL A 73 6.96 -34.96 3.67
C VAL A 73 7.03 -33.75 4.60
N GLU A 74 6.52 -32.63 4.18
CA GLU A 74 6.58 -31.38 4.95
C GLU A 74 5.60 -31.39 6.12
N THR A 75 4.41 -31.98 5.91
CA THR A 75 3.38 -32.14 6.95
C THR A 75 2.84 -33.55 6.86
N SER A 76 3.13 -34.36 7.89
CA SER A 76 2.68 -35.73 7.97
C SER A 76 1.18 -35.82 8.16
N VAL A 77 0.51 -36.68 7.36
CA VAL A 77 -0.92 -36.97 7.49
C VAL A 77 -1.08 -38.29 8.30
N ASP A 78 -0.46 -39.37 7.80
CA ASP A 78 -0.19 -40.63 8.52
C ASP A 78 0.93 -41.40 7.79
N ALA A 79 1.50 -42.38 8.46
CA ALA A 79 2.66 -43.12 7.97
C ALA A 79 2.44 -43.84 6.63
N GLU A 80 1.22 -44.31 6.34
CA GLU A 80 0.92 -45.06 5.10
C GLU A 80 0.74 -44.10 3.92
N ARG A 81 0.07 -42.95 4.13
CA ARG A 81 -0.10 -41.91 3.11
C ARG A 81 1.21 -41.19 2.83
N ASP A 82 2.00 -40.91 3.86
CA ASP A 82 3.31 -40.32 3.72
C ASP A 82 4.24 -41.20 2.87
N ALA A 83 4.24 -42.49 3.14
CA ALA A 83 5.02 -43.47 2.37
C ALA A 83 4.54 -43.56 0.90
N ALA A 84 3.23 -43.51 0.65
CA ALA A 84 2.65 -43.52 -0.68
C ALA A 84 2.97 -42.22 -1.44
N ALA A 85 2.95 -41.10 -0.75
CA ALA A 85 3.29 -39.78 -1.32
C ALA A 85 4.78 -39.72 -1.72
N ILE A 86 5.68 -40.21 -0.84
CA ILE A 86 7.11 -40.33 -1.12
C ILE A 86 7.36 -41.22 -2.34
N ALA A 87 6.71 -42.39 -2.38
CA ALA A 87 6.84 -43.32 -3.50
C ALA A 87 6.34 -42.76 -4.84
N ALA A 88 5.29 -41.95 -4.82
CA ALA A 88 4.76 -41.28 -6.01
C ALA A 88 5.68 -40.16 -6.48
N ALA A 89 6.03 -39.24 -5.60
CA ALA A 89 6.86 -38.07 -5.91
C ALA A 89 8.29 -38.46 -6.37
N SER A 90 8.84 -39.58 -5.87
CA SER A 90 10.14 -40.10 -6.31
C SER A 90 10.18 -40.54 -7.79
N ARG A 91 9.00 -40.67 -8.43
CA ARG A 91 8.87 -41.04 -9.86
C ARG A 91 8.63 -39.82 -10.76
N TRP A 92 8.50 -38.62 -10.18
CA TRP A 92 8.28 -37.41 -10.96
C TRP A 92 9.52 -37.01 -11.73
N THR A 93 9.31 -36.37 -12.86
CA THR A 93 10.39 -35.84 -13.70
C THR A 93 10.21 -34.34 -13.95
N PHE A 94 11.35 -33.65 -14.03
CA PHE A 94 11.41 -32.19 -14.18
C PHE A 94 12.43 -31.83 -15.28
N ARG A 95 12.26 -30.73 -15.92
CA ARG A 95 13.38 -30.02 -16.53
C ARG A 95 14.21 -29.44 -15.39
N PRO A 96 15.54 -29.67 -15.37
CA PRO A 96 16.39 -29.28 -14.23
C PRO A 96 16.43 -27.76 -14.05
N ALA A 97 16.72 -27.30 -12.84
CA ALA A 97 17.07 -25.90 -12.60
C ALA A 97 18.32 -25.53 -13.38
N LEU A 98 18.38 -24.30 -13.88
CA LEU A 98 19.56 -23.78 -14.56
C LEU A 98 20.17 -22.65 -13.74
N LYS A 99 21.50 -22.62 -13.65
CA LYS A 99 22.27 -21.49 -13.16
C LYS A 99 23.24 -21.06 -14.26
N ASP A 100 23.06 -19.83 -14.78
CA ASP A 100 23.81 -19.33 -15.93
C ASP A 100 23.76 -20.28 -17.14
N GLY A 101 22.59 -20.87 -17.39
CA GLY A 101 22.38 -21.84 -18.46
C GLY A 101 22.91 -23.26 -18.18
N THR A 102 23.55 -23.50 -17.02
CA THR A 102 24.08 -24.80 -16.64
C THR A 102 23.09 -25.52 -15.70
N PRO A 103 22.69 -26.80 -15.99
CA PRO A 103 21.81 -27.59 -15.14
C PRO A 103 22.39 -27.80 -13.74
N ILE A 104 21.60 -27.50 -12.71
CA ILE A 104 21.99 -27.68 -11.30
C ILE A 104 20.90 -28.44 -10.54
N ALA A 105 21.28 -29.05 -9.42
CA ALA A 105 20.30 -29.60 -8.47
C ALA A 105 19.56 -28.47 -7.73
N ALA A 106 18.25 -28.66 -7.50
CA ALA A 106 17.40 -27.69 -6.81
C ALA A 106 16.49 -28.37 -5.78
N LYS A 107 16.26 -27.69 -4.66
CA LYS A 107 15.28 -28.06 -3.66
C LYS A 107 13.98 -27.30 -3.93
N ILE A 108 12.88 -28.01 -4.08
CA ILE A 108 11.55 -27.43 -4.39
C ILE A 108 10.47 -28.01 -3.48
N ARG A 109 9.38 -27.26 -3.31
CA ARG A 109 8.13 -27.76 -2.71
C ARG A 109 7.18 -28.23 -3.80
N ALA A 110 6.45 -29.31 -3.54
CA ALA A 110 5.43 -29.84 -4.43
C ALA A 110 4.30 -30.49 -3.61
N VAL A 111 3.20 -30.84 -4.28
CA VAL A 111 2.08 -31.54 -3.65
C VAL A 111 1.81 -32.85 -4.34
N VAL A 112 1.68 -33.91 -3.57
CA VAL A 112 1.24 -35.22 -4.05
C VAL A 112 -0.26 -35.36 -3.85
N ARG A 113 -0.99 -35.65 -4.94
CA ARG A 113 -2.45 -35.81 -4.94
C ARG A 113 -2.84 -37.28 -4.88
N PHE A 114 -3.76 -37.62 -3.98
CA PHE A 114 -4.50 -38.86 -3.93
C PHE A 114 -5.93 -38.59 -4.44
N ALA A 115 -6.29 -39.11 -5.61
CA ALA A 115 -7.57 -38.86 -6.26
C ALA A 115 -8.76 -39.67 -5.65
N ALA A 116 -9.89 -39.02 -5.41
CA ALA A 116 -11.07 -39.59 -4.75
C ALA A 116 -12.03 -40.36 -5.66
N ARG A 117 -12.95 -41.10 -5.04
CA ARG A 117 -14.13 -41.71 -5.70
C ARG A 117 -15.33 -40.75 -5.68
N PRO A 118 -16.11 -40.58 -6.77
CA PRO A 118 -17.21 -39.59 -6.83
C PRO A 118 -18.48 -40.04 -6.05
N PRO A 119 -19.25 -39.09 -5.44
CA PRO A 119 -20.53 -39.34 -4.82
C PRO A 119 -21.75 -38.89 -5.66
N GLU A 120 -22.98 -39.36 -5.31
CA GLU A 120 -24.27 -39.10 -5.94
C GLU A 120 -24.95 -37.79 -5.44
N PRO A 121 -25.87 -37.15 -6.22
CA PRO A 121 -26.33 -35.77 -5.97
C PRO A 121 -27.62 -35.63 -5.12
N ASN A 122 -27.80 -34.49 -4.42
CA ASN A 122 -28.98 -34.10 -3.64
C ASN A 122 -29.59 -32.73 -4.04
N PRO A 123 -30.88 -32.41 -3.76
CA PRO A 123 -31.66 -31.34 -4.41
C PRO A 123 -31.68 -29.95 -3.72
N PRO A 124 -32.28 -28.88 -4.35
CA PRO A 124 -32.03 -27.46 -4.03
C PRO A 124 -32.99 -26.78 -3.04
N ILE A 125 -32.52 -25.63 -2.45
CA ILE A 125 -33.28 -24.81 -1.48
C ILE A 125 -33.45 -23.37 -2.02
N THR A 126 -34.61 -22.75 -1.77
CA THR A 126 -35.08 -21.44 -2.24
C THR A 126 -34.85 -20.32 -1.21
N VAL A 127 -34.48 -19.11 -1.63
CA VAL A 127 -34.24 -17.93 -0.79
C VAL A 127 -35.17 -16.75 -1.14
N ALA A 128 -35.59 -15.99 -0.10
CA ALA A 128 -36.50 -14.84 -0.18
C ALA A 128 -35.79 -13.47 -0.18
N ALA A 129 -36.46 -12.44 -0.73
CA ALA A 129 -35.92 -11.09 -1.02
C ALA A 129 -36.08 -10.06 0.13
N PRO A 130 -35.32 -8.94 0.15
CA PRO A 130 -35.28 -7.97 1.24
C PRO A 130 -36.23 -6.75 1.09
N VAL A 131 -36.52 -6.10 2.22
CA VAL A 131 -37.48 -4.98 2.40
C VAL A 131 -36.72 -3.63 2.39
N GLN A 132 -37.30 -2.62 1.74
CA GLN A 132 -36.81 -1.24 1.68
C GLN A 132 -37.31 -0.37 2.83
N ALA A 133 -36.47 0.53 3.34
CA ALA A 133 -36.81 1.54 4.36
C ALA A 133 -36.84 2.96 3.78
N THR A 134 -37.84 3.73 4.15
CA THR A 134 -38.13 5.11 3.74
C THR A 134 -37.55 6.13 4.73
N VAL A 135 -36.96 7.22 4.22
CA VAL A 135 -36.36 8.33 4.99
C VAL A 135 -37.27 9.56 4.97
N ALA A 136 -37.45 10.20 6.13
CA ALA A 136 -38.24 11.43 6.32
C ALA A 136 -37.33 12.69 6.27
N PRO A 137 -37.85 13.87 5.88
CA PRO A 137 -37.06 15.09 5.67
C PRO A 137 -36.76 15.89 6.94
N ALA A 138 -35.62 16.57 6.95
CA ALA A 138 -35.11 17.38 8.04
C ALA A 138 -35.61 18.86 8.00
N PRO A 139 -35.68 19.56 9.14
CA PRO A 139 -36.21 20.91 9.24
C PRO A 139 -35.21 22.01 8.86
N THR A 140 -35.76 23.11 8.32
CA THR A 140 -35.06 24.32 7.84
C THR A 140 -34.60 25.19 8.99
N ALA A 141 -33.36 25.70 8.94
CA ALA A 141 -32.78 26.64 9.89
C ALA A 141 -32.95 28.10 9.41
N PRO A 142 -33.05 29.12 10.32
CA PRO A 142 -33.24 30.51 9.96
C PRO A 142 -31.95 31.22 9.55
N ALA A 143 -32.10 32.24 8.70
CA ALA A 143 -31.04 33.07 8.13
C ALA A 143 -30.31 33.95 9.16
N PRO A 144 -28.98 34.16 9.05
CA PRO A 144 -28.22 35.01 9.95
C PRO A 144 -28.29 36.50 9.58
N THR A 145 -28.47 37.32 10.59
CA THR A 145 -28.36 38.81 10.55
C THR A 145 -26.87 39.21 10.41
N ALA A 146 -26.63 40.21 9.57
CA ALA A 146 -25.31 40.79 9.33
C ALA A 146 -24.73 41.43 10.59
N SER A 147 -23.54 41.06 11.00
CA SER A 147 -22.69 41.68 11.98
C SER A 147 -21.39 42.19 11.37
N GLU A 148 -20.85 43.30 11.93
CA GLU A 148 -19.68 44.05 11.48
C GLU A 148 -18.42 43.25 11.16
N PRO A 149 -17.50 43.78 10.31
CA PRO A 149 -16.31 43.05 9.89
C PRO A 149 -15.34 42.82 11.04
N ALA A 150 -15.24 41.59 11.47
CA ALA A 150 -14.21 41.17 12.43
C ALA A 150 -12.81 41.31 11.82
N THR A 151 -11.92 42.02 12.47
CA THR A 151 -10.49 42.11 12.13
C THR A 151 -9.88 40.73 12.16
N ILE A 152 -9.62 40.14 10.99
CA ILE A 152 -8.94 38.84 10.88
C ILE A 152 -7.45 39.09 11.14
N THR A 153 -7.00 38.81 12.37
CA THR A 153 -5.58 38.68 12.65
C THR A 153 -5.09 37.42 11.91
N VAL A 154 -4.33 37.62 10.83
CA VAL A 154 -3.61 36.54 10.15
C VAL A 154 -2.60 35.98 11.14
N LEU A 155 -2.96 34.93 11.88
CA LEU A 155 -2.02 34.15 12.66
C LEU A 155 -1.02 33.54 11.69
N GLY A 156 0.26 33.87 11.92
CA GLY A 156 1.38 33.56 11.02
C GLY A 156 1.39 32.12 10.58
N VAL A 157 1.96 31.92 9.40
CA VAL A 157 2.24 30.63 8.79
C VAL A 157 2.74 29.68 9.87
N ARG A 158 1.98 28.62 10.11
CA ARG A 158 2.33 27.55 11.06
C ARG A 158 3.71 27.04 10.66
N THR A 159 4.77 27.46 11.32
CA THR A 159 6.10 26.89 11.11
C THR A 159 6.00 25.43 11.46
N ALA A 160 6.18 24.56 10.48
CA ALA A 160 6.21 23.11 10.74
C ALA A 160 7.19 22.85 11.89
N PRO A 161 6.86 21.97 12.85
CA PRO A 161 7.78 21.64 13.93
C PRO A 161 9.12 21.20 13.32
N PRO A 162 10.26 21.50 13.95
CA PRO A 162 11.55 21.07 13.46
C PRO A 162 11.56 19.56 13.16
N PRO A 163 12.20 19.13 12.06
CA PRO A 163 12.15 17.73 11.63
C PRO A 163 12.79 16.81 12.68
N ARG A 164 12.35 15.56 12.73
CA ARG A 164 12.88 14.54 13.66
C ARG A 164 13.93 13.65 13.01
N SER A 165 14.07 13.74 11.70
CA SER A 165 15.15 13.09 10.94
C SER A 165 15.57 13.96 9.77
N ALA A 166 16.73 13.67 9.19
CA ALA A 166 17.20 14.41 8.02
C ALA A 166 16.26 14.23 6.82
N SER A 167 15.66 13.06 6.70
CA SER A 167 14.76 12.69 5.61
C SER A 167 13.27 13.07 5.83
N GLU A 168 12.90 13.63 6.99
CA GLU A 168 11.54 14.13 7.19
C GLU A 168 11.29 15.37 6.33
N ILE A 169 10.23 15.33 5.51
CA ILE A 169 9.89 16.38 4.55
C ILE A 169 8.40 16.75 4.57
N VAL A 170 8.09 17.91 4.00
CA VAL A 170 6.74 18.32 3.65
C VAL A 170 6.72 18.60 2.15
N GLN A 171 5.90 17.85 1.41
CA GLN A 171 5.62 18.09 0.00
C GLN A 171 4.41 19.00 -0.12
N GLY A 172 4.64 20.23 -0.59
CA GLY A 172 3.59 21.22 -0.74
C GLY A 172 2.91 21.18 -2.12
N LYS A 173 1.83 21.91 -2.27
CA LYS A 173 0.96 21.91 -3.46
C LYS A 173 1.71 22.06 -4.80
N ARG A 174 2.77 22.89 -4.87
CA ARG A 174 3.54 23.09 -6.11
C ARG A 174 4.22 21.79 -6.59
N VAL A 175 4.79 21.01 -5.67
CA VAL A 175 5.41 19.72 -6.01
C VAL A 175 4.32 18.70 -6.32
N LEU A 176 3.26 18.62 -5.49
CA LEU A 176 2.15 17.69 -5.69
C LEU A 176 1.44 17.88 -7.04
N SER A 177 1.41 19.11 -7.58
CA SER A 177 0.78 19.42 -8.87
C SER A 177 1.74 19.42 -10.06
N SER A 178 3.04 19.08 -9.89
CA SER A 178 4.03 19.15 -10.96
C SER A 178 3.80 18.11 -12.06
N ALA A 179 3.30 16.91 -11.72
CA ALA A 179 2.94 15.86 -12.65
C ALA A 179 1.43 15.62 -12.66
N PRO A 180 0.86 15.00 -13.68
CA PRO A 180 -0.54 14.59 -13.66
C PRO A 180 -0.74 13.45 -12.64
N HIS A 181 -1.92 13.38 -12.06
CA HIS A 181 -2.33 12.31 -11.14
C HIS A 181 -3.81 11.98 -11.38
N ARG A 182 -4.19 10.71 -11.20
CA ARG A 182 -5.55 10.19 -11.35
C ARG A 182 -6.25 10.07 -10.01
N THR A 183 -5.48 9.75 -8.97
CA THR A 183 -5.96 9.51 -7.61
C THR A 183 -5.08 10.23 -6.59
N ALA A 184 -5.52 10.30 -5.32
CA ALA A 184 -4.70 10.78 -4.24
C ALA A 184 -3.48 9.88 -3.96
N SER A 185 -3.57 8.58 -4.29
CA SER A 185 -2.43 7.67 -4.16
C SER A 185 -1.26 8.08 -5.07
N ASP A 186 -1.52 8.57 -6.29
CA ASP A 186 -0.46 9.01 -7.21
C ASP A 186 0.38 10.15 -6.63
N LEU A 187 -0.20 10.97 -5.72
CA LEU A 187 0.55 12.03 -5.02
C LEU A 187 1.67 11.46 -4.15
N LEU A 188 1.54 10.21 -3.68
CA LEU A 188 2.58 9.55 -2.88
C LEU A 188 3.86 9.28 -3.69
N LEU A 189 3.80 9.24 -5.03
CA LEU A 189 4.99 9.11 -5.88
C LEU A 189 5.97 10.28 -5.71
N THR A 190 5.50 11.44 -5.22
CA THR A 190 6.38 12.58 -4.90
C THR A 190 7.18 12.38 -3.61
N VAL A 191 6.90 11.31 -2.85
CA VAL A 191 7.61 10.97 -1.60
C VAL A 191 8.87 10.16 -1.92
N PRO A 192 10.06 10.58 -1.46
CA PRO A 192 11.31 9.88 -1.73
C PRO A 192 11.27 8.41 -1.31
N GLY A 193 11.48 7.50 -2.25
CA GLY A 193 11.54 6.07 -2.01
C GLY A 193 10.20 5.34 -2.00
N ILE A 194 9.09 6.01 -2.28
CA ILE A 194 7.79 5.36 -2.53
C ILE A 194 7.70 4.89 -3.99
N ALA A 195 7.28 3.64 -4.16
CA ALA A 195 6.80 3.08 -5.40
C ALA A 195 5.39 2.51 -5.20
N LEU A 196 4.57 2.55 -6.22
CA LEU A 196 3.18 2.08 -6.20
C LEU A 196 2.97 1.01 -7.26
N THR A 197 2.13 0.04 -6.96
CA THR A 197 1.68 -1.01 -7.88
C THR A 197 0.18 -1.20 -7.74
N GLN A 198 -0.52 -1.43 -8.86
CA GLN A 198 -1.96 -1.67 -8.87
C GLN A 198 -2.27 -3.06 -9.43
N HIS A 199 -2.43 -4.06 -8.58
CA HIS A 199 -2.69 -5.44 -9.00
C HIS A 199 -4.14 -5.89 -8.88
N SER A 200 -4.96 -5.15 -8.12
CA SER A 200 -6.34 -5.55 -7.81
C SER A 200 -7.41 -4.72 -8.54
N GLY A 201 -7.02 -3.91 -9.54
CA GLY A 201 -7.91 -3.02 -10.29
C GLY A 201 -7.94 -1.59 -9.75
N GLU A 202 -8.34 -0.61 -10.58
CA GLU A 202 -8.26 0.83 -10.27
C GLU A 202 -9.08 1.30 -9.04
N GLY A 203 -10.05 0.51 -8.57
CA GLY A 203 -10.85 0.81 -7.40
C GLY A 203 -10.28 0.28 -6.08
N ALA A 204 -9.31 -0.63 -6.11
CA ALA A 204 -8.66 -1.16 -4.92
C ALA A 204 -7.57 -0.21 -4.40
N ALA A 205 -7.12 -0.41 -3.15
CA ALA A 205 -5.94 0.25 -2.64
C ALA A 205 -4.70 -0.15 -3.43
N HIS A 206 -3.75 0.79 -3.59
CA HIS A 206 -2.46 0.49 -4.20
C HIS A 206 -1.57 -0.32 -3.25
N GLN A 207 -0.79 -1.23 -3.80
CA GLN A 207 0.36 -1.80 -3.10
C GLN A 207 1.44 -0.72 -3.00
N ILE A 208 1.96 -0.50 -1.80
CA ILE A 208 2.91 0.58 -1.50
C ILE A 208 4.25 -0.03 -1.11
N PHE A 209 5.30 0.34 -1.83
CA PHE A 209 6.67 0.04 -1.44
C PHE A 209 7.32 1.29 -0.88
N PHE A 210 8.01 1.17 0.25
CA PHE A 210 8.69 2.29 0.87
C PHE A 210 9.97 1.84 1.58
N ARG A 211 11.13 2.33 1.15
CA ARG A 211 12.45 2.04 1.77
C ARG A 211 12.71 0.53 1.98
N GLY A 212 12.39 -0.29 0.98
CA GLY A 212 12.59 -1.74 1.05
C GLY A 212 11.52 -2.50 1.86
N PHE A 213 10.46 -1.83 2.27
CA PHE A 213 9.24 -2.47 2.75
C PHE A 213 8.29 -2.71 1.59
N ASP A 214 7.75 -3.91 1.52
CA ASP A 214 6.50 -4.18 0.82
C ASP A 214 5.36 -3.98 1.83
N ALA A 215 4.87 -2.76 1.92
CA ALA A 215 3.79 -2.43 2.83
C ALA A 215 2.43 -2.98 2.35
N VAL A 216 2.44 -3.86 1.37
CA VAL A 216 1.27 -4.38 0.67
C VAL A 216 0.27 -3.24 0.41
N HIS A 217 -0.77 -3.09 1.18
CA HIS A 217 -1.72 -1.97 1.08
C HIS A 217 -1.68 -1.03 2.29
N GLY A 218 -0.56 -0.98 3.06
CA GLY A 218 -0.40 -0.08 4.20
C GLY A 218 0.13 -0.73 5.48
N GLN A 219 0.44 -2.04 5.50
CA GLN A 219 0.82 -2.78 6.72
C GLN A 219 2.03 -2.21 7.49
N ASP A 220 2.94 -1.52 6.80
CA ASP A 220 4.17 -0.96 7.37
C ASP A 220 4.23 0.56 7.28
N LEU A 221 3.15 1.19 6.81
CA LEU A 221 3.09 2.62 6.57
C LEU A 221 1.83 3.22 7.21
N GLU A 222 2.01 3.95 8.29
CA GLU A 222 0.92 4.67 8.95
C GLU A 222 0.46 5.84 8.08
N ILE A 223 -0.83 5.93 7.77
CA ILE A 223 -1.39 7.01 6.93
C ILE A 223 -2.52 7.72 7.66
N TRP A 224 -2.44 9.05 7.70
CA TRP A 224 -3.45 9.95 8.26
C TRP A 224 -3.98 10.87 7.18
N ALA A 225 -5.28 11.09 7.13
CA ALA A 225 -5.91 12.06 6.23
C ALA A 225 -6.87 12.97 7.02
N GLY A 226 -6.58 14.27 7.02
CA GLY A 226 -7.40 15.26 7.73
C GLY A 226 -7.49 15.05 9.25
N GLY A 227 -6.53 14.32 9.85
CA GLY A 227 -6.49 14.00 11.29
C GLY A 227 -7.19 12.68 11.65
N VAL A 228 -7.60 11.87 10.66
CA VAL A 228 -8.21 10.55 10.84
C VAL A 228 -7.25 9.48 10.31
N PRO A 229 -6.99 8.37 11.04
CA PRO A 229 -6.18 7.27 10.52
C PRO A 229 -6.89 6.56 9.37
N VAL A 230 -6.10 6.19 8.36
CA VAL A 230 -6.62 5.50 7.16
C VAL A 230 -6.53 3.98 7.29
N ASN A 231 -5.49 3.48 7.94
CA ASN A 231 -5.19 2.04 8.06
C ASN A 231 -6.28 1.27 8.83
N ASP A 232 -6.69 0.11 8.32
CA ASP A 232 -7.49 -0.87 9.06
C ASP A 232 -6.60 -1.66 10.02
N VAL A 233 -7.03 -1.80 11.28
CA VAL A 233 -6.26 -2.56 12.30
C VAL A 233 -6.18 -4.04 11.96
N SER A 234 -7.22 -4.61 11.37
CA SER A 234 -7.21 -5.96 10.81
C SER A 234 -8.06 -5.99 9.55
N ASN A 235 -7.47 -6.45 8.46
CA ASN A 235 -8.17 -6.64 7.20
C ASN A 235 -7.80 -8.00 6.63
N ILE A 236 -8.78 -8.73 6.12
CA ILE A 236 -8.60 -10.11 5.65
C ILE A 236 -7.63 -10.18 4.47
N HIS A 237 -7.62 -9.16 3.60
CA HIS A 237 -6.74 -9.09 2.44
C HIS A 237 -5.32 -8.73 2.84
N SER A 238 -5.15 -7.69 3.66
CA SER A 238 -3.83 -7.21 4.10
C SER A 238 -3.95 -6.47 5.42
N GLN A 239 -3.07 -6.80 6.37
CA GLN A 239 -2.93 -6.04 7.61
C GLN A 239 -2.67 -4.56 7.30
N GLY A 240 -3.31 -3.64 8.04
CA GLY A 240 -3.09 -2.20 7.85
C GLY A 240 -3.66 -1.60 6.58
N TYR A 241 -4.61 -2.26 5.91
CA TYR A 241 -5.15 -1.85 4.61
C TYR A 241 -5.54 -0.37 4.57
N ALA A 242 -4.91 0.40 3.69
CA ALA A 242 -5.06 1.84 3.56
C ALA A 242 -5.45 2.22 2.13
N ASP A 243 -6.73 2.47 1.91
CA ASP A 243 -7.29 2.94 0.65
C ASP A 243 -7.39 4.48 0.67
N LEU A 244 -6.75 5.16 -0.29
CA LEU A 244 -6.80 6.61 -0.48
C LEU A 244 -7.79 7.05 -1.58
N ASN A 245 -8.48 6.13 -2.24
CA ASN A 245 -9.40 6.45 -3.33
C ASN A 245 -10.61 7.30 -2.87
N PHE A 246 -10.86 7.41 -1.56
CA PHE A 246 -11.90 8.29 -1.01
C PHE A 246 -11.56 9.78 -1.09
N LEU A 247 -10.31 10.14 -1.41
CA LEU A 247 -9.84 11.52 -1.50
C LEU A 247 -9.72 11.96 -2.96
N PRO A 248 -10.44 12.98 -3.41
CA PRO A 248 -10.05 13.72 -4.61
C PRO A 248 -8.67 14.33 -4.42
N ALA A 249 -7.77 14.16 -5.38
CA ALA A 249 -6.38 14.61 -5.25
C ALA A 249 -6.26 16.15 -5.05
N GLU A 250 -7.20 16.91 -5.58
CA GLU A 250 -7.24 18.38 -5.50
C GLU A 250 -7.38 18.90 -4.07
N VAL A 251 -8.02 18.13 -3.17
CA VAL A 251 -8.22 18.53 -1.77
C VAL A 251 -7.04 18.19 -0.86
N VAL A 252 -6.02 17.53 -1.36
CA VAL A 252 -4.76 17.30 -0.63
C VAL A 252 -3.88 18.54 -0.77
N LYS A 253 -3.72 19.29 0.31
CA LYS A 253 -2.95 20.54 0.35
C LYS A 253 -1.45 20.29 0.45
N GLN A 254 -1.06 19.37 1.30
CA GLN A 254 0.33 18.95 1.51
C GLN A 254 0.40 17.55 2.11
N ILE A 255 1.55 16.90 1.93
CA ILE A 255 1.88 15.62 2.54
C ILE A 255 3.12 15.81 3.40
N ARG A 256 2.99 15.62 4.73
CA ARG A 256 4.14 15.50 5.62
C ARG A 256 4.54 14.04 5.67
N VAL A 257 5.82 13.78 5.53
CA VAL A 257 6.43 12.45 5.49
C VAL A 257 7.46 12.34 6.59
N ALA A 258 7.30 11.41 7.50
CA ALA A 258 8.29 11.06 8.52
C ALA A 258 8.72 9.60 8.34
N PRO A 259 9.78 9.34 7.56
CA PRO A 259 10.33 8.00 7.40
C PRO A 259 10.94 7.50 8.71
N GLY A 260 10.82 6.17 8.96
CA GLY A 260 11.26 5.56 10.23
C GLY A 260 10.32 5.87 11.40
N THR A 261 10.75 5.55 12.60
CA THR A 261 9.93 5.55 13.82
C THR A 261 10.38 6.60 14.86
N TYR A 262 10.72 7.82 14.43
CA TYR A 262 11.42 8.82 15.26
C TYR A 262 10.52 9.81 15.98
N ASP A 263 9.23 9.87 15.68
CA ASP A 263 8.26 10.77 16.30
C ASP A 263 7.43 10.03 17.36
N PRO A 264 7.33 10.50 18.61
CA PRO A 264 6.51 9.85 19.64
C PRO A 264 5.01 9.75 19.30
N ARG A 265 4.52 10.53 18.34
CA ARG A 265 3.15 10.44 17.84
C ARG A 265 2.92 9.26 16.91
N GLN A 266 3.98 8.67 16.36
CA GLN A 266 3.93 7.49 15.51
C GLN A 266 3.59 6.25 16.34
N GLY A 267 2.50 5.57 15.99
CA GLY A 267 1.98 4.39 16.65
C GLY A 267 2.03 3.15 15.78
N ASP A 268 0.93 2.40 15.78
CA ASP A 268 0.76 1.20 14.95
C ASP A 268 0.93 1.50 13.46
N PHE A 269 1.47 0.53 12.70
CA PHE A 269 1.81 0.62 11.27
C PHE A 269 2.96 1.57 10.90
N SER A 270 3.50 2.36 11.83
CA SER A 270 4.57 3.31 11.55
C SER A 270 5.95 2.63 11.50
N VAL A 271 6.06 1.51 10.78
CA VAL A 271 7.27 0.69 10.67
C VAL A 271 8.27 1.30 9.68
N ALA A 272 7.83 1.56 8.46
CA ALA A 272 8.59 2.29 7.44
C ALA A 272 8.51 3.81 7.64
N GLY A 273 7.44 4.28 8.28
CA GLY A 273 7.20 5.69 8.54
C GLY A 273 5.72 6.06 8.61
N THR A 274 5.46 7.35 8.63
CA THR A 274 4.11 7.92 8.68
C THR A 274 3.93 9.00 7.62
N LEU A 275 2.75 9.00 7.00
CA LEU A 275 2.28 10.04 6.08
C LEU A 275 1.09 10.77 6.70
N TRP A 276 1.15 12.10 6.76
CA TRP A 276 0.02 12.94 7.11
C TRP A 276 -0.40 13.75 5.88
N LEU A 277 -1.61 13.49 5.38
CA LEU A 277 -2.23 14.23 4.29
C LEU A 277 -3.07 15.35 4.92
N ASP A 278 -2.58 16.58 4.82
CA ASP A 278 -3.35 17.75 5.24
C ASP A 278 -4.33 18.14 4.14
N LEU A 279 -5.60 18.31 4.52
CA LEU A 279 -6.69 18.61 3.59
C LEU A 279 -6.97 20.11 3.52
N GLY A 280 -7.29 20.58 2.33
CA GLY A 280 -7.68 21.96 2.09
C GLY A 280 -7.86 22.25 0.60
N TYR A 281 -8.63 23.31 0.32
CA TYR A 281 -8.88 23.79 -1.03
C TYR A 281 -8.78 25.31 -1.06
N SER A 282 -8.00 25.89 -1.99
CA SER A 282 -7.63 27.31 -1.95
C SER A 282 -8.29 28.17 -3.04
N GLU A 283 -8.90 27.57 -4.09
CA GLU A 283 -9.59 28.35 -5.11
C GLU A 283 -10.95 28.83 -4.57
N PRO A 284 -11.16 30.16 -4.43
CA PRO A 284 -12.40 30.68 -3.83
C PRO A 284 -13.56 30.58 -4.81
N GLY A 285 -14.77 30.32 -4.29
CA GLY A 285 -16.01 30.17 -5.08
C GLY A 285 -16.24 28.72 -5.45
N VAL A 286 -16.85 28.48 -6.59
CA VAL A 286 -17.16 27.14 -7.11
C VAL A 286 -16.18 26.79 -8.22
N THR A 287 -15.54 25.63 -8.11
CA THR A 287 -14.75 25.02 -9.20
C THR A 287 -15.51 23.83 -9.75
N MET A 288 -15.62 23.74 -11.07
CA MET A 288 -16.25 22.60 -11.77
C MET A 288 -15.30 22.10 -12.86
N SER A 289 -14.96 20.80 -12.85
CA SER A 289 -14.11 20.18 -13.86
C SER A 289 -14.80 18.99 -14.50
N ALA A 290 -14.65 18.87 -15.83
CA ALA A 290 -15.05 17.70 -16.59
C ALA A 290 -13.84 17.20 -17.38
N SER A 291 -13.53 15.91 -17.23
CA SER A 291 -12.44 15.24 -17.94
C SER A 291 -12.99 14.12 -18.80
N ALA A 292 -12.40 13.94 -19.98
CA ALA A 292 -12.66 12.79 -20.85
C ALA A 292 -11.34 12.33 -21.49
N GLY A 293 -11.22 11.04 -21.77
CA GLY A 293 -9.99 10.50 -22.33
C GLY A 293 -10.12 9.09 -22.88
N GLN A 294 -8.97 8.46 -23.10
CA GLN A 294 -8.89 7.10 -23.62
C GLN A 294 -9.56 6.09 -22.67
N PHE A 295 -9.91 4.95 -23.19
CA PHE A 295 -10.53 3.83 -22.45
C PHE A 295 -11.85 4.20 -21.77
N GLY A 296 -12.68 5.04 -22.42
CA GLY A 296 -13.97 5.46 -21.88
C GLY A 296 -13.87 6.31 -20.59
N THR A 297 -12.67 6.77 -20.22
CA THR A 297 -12.44 7.49 -18.98
C THR A 297 -13.17 8.81 -18.93
N ARG A 298 -13.95 9.02 -17.87
CA ARG A 298 -14.72 10.24 -17.58
C ARG A 298 -14.57 10.59 -16.11
N ARG A 299 -14.38 11.88 -15.82
CA ARG A 299 -14.31 12.37 -14.44
C ARG A 299 -15.02 13.70 -14.33
N TYR A 300 -15.86 13.85 -13.34
CA TYR A 300 -16.50 15.09 -12.95
C TYR A 300 -16.07 15.43 -11.53
N PHE A 301 -15.55 16.63 -11.35
CA PHE A 301 -15.13 17.13 -10.05
C PHE A 301 -15.77 18.49 -9.80
N MET A 302 -16.29 18.70 -8.61
CA MET A 302 -16.79 19.98 -8.14
C MET A 302 -16.24 20.26 -6.75
N ALA A 303 -15.80 21.50 -6.52
CA ALA A 303 -15.40 21.97 -5.20
C ALA A 303 -15.98 23.35 -4.92
N TYR A 304 -16.21 23.62 -3.65
CA TYR A 304 -16.62 24.93 -3.14
C TYR A 304 -15.72 25.34 -1.98
N HIS A 305 -15.18 26.54 -2.06
CA HIS A 305 -14.43 27.19 -0.98
C HIS A 305 -14.99 28.60 -0.76
N PRO A 306 -15.52 28.92 0.45
CA PRO A 306 -16.08 30.24 0.73
C PRO A 306 -15.02 31.35 0.65
N LYS A 307 -15.32 32.44 -0.02
CA LYS A 307 -14.42 33.60 -0.11
C LYS A 307 -14.15 34.18 1.29
N GLY A 308 -12.87 34.41 1.60
CA GLY A 308 -12.44 34.98 2.89
C GLY A 308 -12.34 33.98 4.05
N TRP A 309 -12.61 32.68 3.82
CA TRP A 309 -12.41 31.62 4.82
C TRP A 309 -11.02 31.00 4.66
N SER A 310 -10.65 30.21 5.65
CA SER A 310 -9.42 29.40 5.60
C SER A 310 -9.53 28.32 4.51
N ASP A 311 -8.43 28.00 3.81
CA ASP A 311 -8.34 26.87 2.87
C ASP A 311 -8.81 25.53 3.48
N ALA A 312 -8.82 25.43 4.81
CA ALA A 312 -9.35 24.29 5.53
C ALA A 312 -10.88 24.18 5.49
N THR A 313 -11.60 25.21 4.95
CA THR A 313 -13.05 25.16 4.80
C THR A 313 -13.41 24.98 3.33
N PHE A 314 -13.91 23.80 3.00
CA PHE A 314 -14.28 23.42 1.64
C PHE A 314 -15.29 22.28 1.63
N ALA A 315 -15.96 22.12 0.50
CA ALA A 315 -16.67 20.89 0.14
C ALA A 315 -16.24 20.45 -1.26
N ALA A 316 -16.14 19.16 -1.50
CA ALA A 316 -15.82 18.63 -2.81
C ALA A 316 -16.60 17.35 -3.11
N PHE A 317 -16.85 17.13 -4.40
CA PHE A 317 -17.55 15.99 -4.95
C PHE A 317 -16.81 15.49 -6.18
N GLU A 318 -16.71 14.17 -6.33
CA GLU A 318 -16.10 13.50 -7.49
C GLU A 318 -16.98 12.35 -7.98
N LEU A 319 -17.14 12.27 -9.31
CA LEU A 319 -17.57 11.06 -10.02
C LEU A 319 -16.49 10.67 -11.01
N TYR A 320 -16.14 9.40 -11.04
CA TYR A 320 -15.15 8.83 -11.94
C TYR A 320 -15.66 7.53 -12.55
N SER A 321 -15.40 7.31 -13.83
CA SER A 321 -15.61 6.03 -14.49
C SER A 321 -14.59 5.81 -15.60
N THR A 322 -14.24 4.54 -15.83
CA THR A 322 -13.39 4.10 -16.95
C THR A 322 -13.80 2.70 -17.36
N ASP A 323 -13.67 2.37 -18.66
CA ASP A 323 -13.81 1.01 -19.17
C ASP A 323 -12.51 0.20 -18.98
N GLY A 324 -11.37 0.89 -18.66
CA GLY A 324 -10.05 0.30 -18.51
C GLY A 324 -9.37 -0.04 -19.85
N PHE A 325 -8.07 -0.31 -19.78
CA PHE A 325 -7.22 -0.52 -21.00
C PHE A 325 -7.23 -1.97 -21.52
N GLY A 326 -8.22 -2.77 -21.15
CA GLY A 326 -8.43 -4.15 -21.60
C GLY A 326 -9.54 -4.84 -20.83
N PRO A 327 -9.81 -6.13 -21.07
CA PRO A 327 -10.84 -6.91 -20.37
C PRO A 327 -10.68 -6.84 -18.85
N ALA A 328 -11.79 -6.87 -18.13
CA ALA A 328 -11.87 -6.87 -16.66
C ALA A 328 -11.03 -5.76 -15.97
N ARG A 329 -11.13 -4.51 -16.46
CA ARG A 329 -10.43 -3.33 -15.90
C ARG A 329 -11.32 -2.11 -15.75
N ALA A 330 -12.64 -2.29 -15.84
CA ALA A 330 -13.57 -1.18 -15.64
C ALA A 330 -13.59 -0.77 -14.17
N ALA A 331 -13.78 0.53 -13.92
CA ALA A 331 -13.94 1.06 -12.57
C ALA A 331 -14.86 2.28 -12.54
N GLN A 332 -15.58 2.42 -11.43
CA GLN A 332 -16.39 3.60 -11.15
C GLN A 332 -16.26 3.98 -9.67
N ARG A 333 -16.25 5.27 -9.41
CA ARG A 333 -16.04 5.82 -8.07
C ARG A 333 -16.87 7.08 -7.87
N SER A 334 -17.39 7.22 -6.65
CA SER A 334 -18.03 8.45 -6.18
C SER A 334 -17.46 8.86 -4.82
N SER A 335 -17.15 10.14 -4.63
CA SER A 335 -16.63 10.68 -3.37
C SER A 335 -17.30 12.00 -3.05
N VAL A 336 -17.65 12.20 -1.78
CA VAL A 336 -18.05 13.48 -1.20
C VAL A 336 -17.18 13.73 0.01
N ILE A 337 -16.59 14.91 0.13
CA ILE A 337 -15.80 15.31 1.29
C ILE A 337 -16.05 16.78 1.61
N GLY A 338 -16.21 17.07 2.87
CA GLY A 338 -16.34 18.45 3.37
C GLY A 338 -15.57 18.65 4.66
N GLN A 339 -14.95 19.82 4.77
CA GLN A 339 -14.29 20.27 5.98
C GLN A 339 -14.68 21.73 6.26
N ALA A 340 -15.00 22.02 7.51
CA ALA A 340 -15.33 23.38 7.94
C ALA A 340 -14.51 23.74 9.19
N GLU A 341 -13.94 24.94 9.19
CA GLU A 341 -13.16 25.47 10.29
C GLU A 341 -13.81 26.77 10.78
N PHE A 342 -14.08 26.85 12.07
CA PHE A 342 -14.75 28.02 12.67
C PHE A 342 -14.32 28.19 14.14
N ALA A 343 -14.58 29.38 14.71
CA ALA A 343 -14.29 29.69 16.09
C ALA A 343 -15.46 29.29 17.01
N ILE A 344 -15.15 28.73 18.18
CA ILE A 344 -16.09 28.51 19.28
C ILE A 344 -15.51 29.19 20.52
N GLY A 345 -15.93 30.40 20.80
CA GLY A 345 -15.29 31.23 21.84
C GLY A 345 -13.82 31.48 21.52
N ALA A 346 -12.92 31.12 22.44
CA ALA A 346 -11.47 31.22 22.24
C ALA A 346 -10.85 29.97 21.57
N ALA A 347 -11.63 28.94 21.33
CA ALA A 347 -11.19 27.72 20.70
C ALA A 347 -11.49 27.74 19.18
N LYS A 348 -10.72 26.96 18.43
CA LYS A 348 -10.89 26.70 17.01
C LYS A 348 -11.46 25.29 16.85
N ALA A 349 -12.58 25.19 16.16
CA ALA A 349 -13.20 23.92 15.82
C ALA A 349 -12.99 23.62 14.33
N ARG A 350 -12.79 22.35 14.00
CA ARG A 350 -12.76 21.82 12.63
C ARG A 350 -13.60 20.55 12.57
N VAL A 351 -14.55 20.52 11.67
CA VAL A 351 -15.35 19.32 11.36
C VAL A 351 -14.95 18.80 10.00
N LEU A 352 -14.68 17.51 9.90
CA LEU A 352 -14.45 16.77 8.66
C LEU A 352 -15.54 15.71 8.51
N ALA A 353 -16.15 15.60 7.34
CA ALA A 353 -17.03 14.51 6.97
C ALA A 353 -16.74 14.07 5.54
N SER A 354 -16.71 12.76 5.28
CA SER A 354 -16.61 12.22 3.93
C SER A 354 -17.35 10.91 3.78
N THR A 355 -17.81 10.64 2.57
CA THR A 355 -18.33 9.35 2.14
C THR A 355 -17.83 9.02 0.74
N TYR A 356 -17.60 7.74 0.49
CA TYR A 356 -17.00 7.23 -0.73
C TYR A 356 -17.55 5.85 -1.02
N ALA A 357 -17.72 5.54 -2.30
CA ALA A 357 -18.02 4.21 -2.79
C ALA A 357 -17.35 3.99 -4.15
N THR A 358 -16.87 2.78 -4.37
CA THR A 358 -16.29 2.33 -5.64
C THR A 358 -16.74 0.91 -5.95
N SER A 359 -16.82 0.61 -7.26
CA SER A 359 -16.92 -0.74 -7.81
C SER A 359 -15.93 -0.85 -8.96
N PHE A 360 -15.25 -1.99 -9.07
CA PHE A 360 -14.18 -2.18 -10.05
C PHE A 360 -14.02 -3.64 -10.43
N ASP A 361 -13.56 -3.85 -11.67
CA ASP A 361 -13.10 -5.14 -12.17
C ASP A 361 -11.58 -5.25 -12.03
N SER A 362 -11.07 -6.48 -11.98
CA SER A 362 -9.65 -6.78 -11.94
C SER A 362 -9.30 -7.87 -12.95
N ALA A 363 -8.29 -7.62 -13.78
CA ALA A 363 -7.80 -8.64 -14.70
C ALA A 363 -6.94 -9.71 -14.02
N GLY A 364 -6.58 -9.50 -12.73
CA GLY A 364 -5.70 -10.40 -12.01
C GLY A 364 -4.27 -10.43 -12.56
N VAL A 365 -3.61 -11.55 -12.39
CA VAL A 365 -2.24 -11.79 -12.85
C VAL A 365 -2.21 -12.71 -14.07
N LEU A 366 -1.18 -12.56 -14.90
CA LEU A 366 -0.91 -13.45 -16.03
C LEU A 366 0.45 -14.12 -15.86
N ARG A 367 0.60 -15.37 -16.28
CA ARG A 367 1.93 -15.98 -16.38
C ARG A 367 2.75 -15.29 -17.45
N LEU A 368 3.96 -14.93 -17.10
CA LEU A 368 4.88 -14.31 -18.07
C LEU A 368 5.14 -15.21 -19.28
N SER A 369 5.36 -16.50 -19.06
CA SER A 369 5.57 -17.48 -20.13
C SER A 369 4.39 -17.63 -21.09
N ASP A 370 3.16 -17.48 -20.62
CA ASP A 370 1.98 -17.56 -21.47
C ASP A 370 1.85 -16.31 -22.38
N ILE A 371 2.28 -15.14 -21.90
CA ILE A 371 2.39 -13.91 -22.71
C ILE A 371 3.52 -14.05 -23.73
N GLU A 372 4.71 -14.49 -23.31
CA GLU A 372 5.89 -14.62 -24.18
C GLU A 372 5.72 -15.65 -25.29
N SER A 373 5.02 -16.75 -24.98
CA SER A 373 4.68 -17.77 -25.98
C SER A 373 3.52 -17.40 -26.90
N GLY A 374 2.81 -16.29 -26.62
CA GLY A 374 1.61 -15.89 -27.34
C GLY A 374 0.37 -16.74 -27.06
N LYS A 375 0.38 -17.56 -25.99
CA LYS A 375 -0.77 -18.34 -25.53
C LYS A 375 -1.91 -17.45 -25.06
N VAL A 376 -1.59 -16.31 -24.43
CA VAL A 376 -2.55 -15.28 -24.05
C VAL A 376 -2.11 -13.91 -24.53
N ASP A 377 -3.09 -13.05 -24.85
CA ASP A 377 -2.81 -11.63 -25.13
C ASP A 377 -2.26 -10.93 -23.88
N ARG A 378 -1.39 -9.94 -24.09
CA ARG A 378 -0.78 -9.16 -23.00
C ARG A 378 -1.82 -8.51 -22.06
N PHE A 379 -2.98 -8.14 -22.57
CA PHE A 379 -4.04 -7.50 -21.80
C PHE A 379 -5.17 -8.45 -21.42
N ALA A 380 -5.04 -9.76 -21.61
CA ALA A 380 -6.04 -10.76 -21.24
C ALA A 380 -6.29 -10.81 -19.73
N SER A 381 -7.26 -11.62 -19.35
CA SER A 381 -7.54 -12.07 -17.97
C SER A 381 -7.80 -13.57 -18.02
N TYR A 382 -7.35 -14.32 -17.02
CA TYR A 382 -7.70 -15.74 -16.87
C TYR A 382 -9.10 -15.93 -16.26
N ASP A 383 -9.50 -15.04 -15.35
CA ASP A 383 -10.86 -14.98 -14.76
C ASP A 383 -11.36 -13.53 -14.81
N GLU A 384 -12.34 -13.26 -15.65
CA GLU A 384 -12.93 -11.93 -15.79
C GLU A 384 -13.92 -11.56 -14.67
N ASN A 385 -14.22 -12.50 -13.75
CA ASN A 385 -15.12 -12.26 -12.62
C ASN A 385 -14.38 -11.70 -11.39
N GLN A 386 -13.12 -11.29 -11.52
CA GLN A 386 -12.36 -10.66 -10.45
C GLN A 386 -12.72 -9.18 -10.35
N GLY A 387 -12.52 -8.60 -9.16
CA GLY A 387 -12.81 -7.21 -8.87
C GLY A 387 -13.42 -7.04 -7.48
N GLY A 388 -14.11 -5.95 -7.24
CA GLY A 388 -14.69 -5.70 -5.94
C GLY A 388 -15.46 -4.42 -5.79
N ASP A 389 -15.89 -4.21 -4.56
CA ASP A 389 -16.53 -2.99 -4.09
C ASP A 389 -15.85 -2.51 -2.81
N SER A 390 -15.75 -1.22 -2.63
CA SER A 390 -15.29 -0.64 -1.36
C SER A 390 -16.08 0.62 -1.04
N ALA A 391 -16.38 0.82 0.24
CA ALA A 391 -17.02 2.01 0.74
C ALA A 391 -16.36 2.48 2.05
N ARG A 392 -16.29 3.80 2.24
CA ARG A 392 -15.83 4.42 3.48
C ARG A 392 -16.64 5.65 3.80
N SER A 393 -17.10 5.75 5.05
CA SER A 393 -17.70 6.97 5.59
C SER A 393 -17.00 7.34 6.88
N GLN A 394 -16.69 8.62 7.08
CA GLN A 394 -16.01 9.07 8.27
C GLN A 394 -16.45 10.45 8.71
N VAL A 395 -16.34 10.70 10.01
CA VAL A 395 -16.54 12.01 10.63
C VAL A 395 -15.46 12.24 11.69
N ALA A 396 -14.94 13.47 11.76
CA ALA A 396 -14.04 13.89 12.83
C ALA A 396 -14.39 15.30 13.28
N PHE A 397 -14.16 15.56 14.56
CA PHE A 397 -14.33 16.88 15.18
C PHE A 397 -13.04 17.25 15.91
N GLU A 398 -12.25 18.19 15.38
CA GLU A 398 -11.08 18.69 16.11
C GLU A 398 -11.44 19.98 16.85
N LEU A 399 -11.13 20.02 18.13
CA LEU A 399 -11.18 21.23 18.94
C LEU A 399 -9.75 21.55 19.40
N SER A 400 -9.34 22.80 19.18
CA SER A 400 -8.00 23.25 19.58
C SER A 400 -8.02 24.66 20.10
N GLN A 401 -7.19 24.94 21.11
CA GLN A 401 -7.02 26.28 21.66
C GLN A 401 -5.58 26.48 22.12
N GLY A 402 -5.11 27.69 22.02
CA GLY A 402 -3.79 28.06 22.53
C GLY A 402 -3.01 28.94 21.57
N ASN A 403 -1.77 29.21 21.95
CA ASN A 403 -0.78 30.00 21.25
C ASN A 403 0.55 29.23 21.13
N ASP A 404 1.63 29.93 20.83
CA ASP A 404 2.97 29.32 20.71
C ASP A 404 3.51 28.80 22.04
N ASP A 405 3.12 29.40 23.18
CA ASP A 405 3.56 29.00 24.52
C ASP A 405 2.78 27.81 25.10
N SER A 406 1.50 27.72 24.75
CA SER A 406 0.63 26.65 25.28
C SER A 406 -0.49 26.35 24.29
N ARG A 407 -0.64 25.08 23.92
CA ARG A 407 -1.67 24.64 23.00
C ARG A 407 -2.17 23.23 23.36
N TRP A 408 -3.48 23.04 23.29
CA TRP A 408 -4.09 21.71 23.34
C TRP A 408 -4.92 21.43 22.09
N THR A 409 -5.04 20.16 21.76
CA THR A 409 -5.90 19.64 20.69
C THR A 409 -6.65 18.42 21.21
N PHE A 410 -7.88 18.24 20.72
CA PHE A 410 -8.71 17.06 21.01
C PHE A 410 -9.52 16.71 19.75
N THR A 411 -9.42 15.47 19.28
CA THR A 411 -10.01 15.05 18.01
C THR A 411 -10.64 13.67 18.15
N PRO A 412 -11.93 13.56 18.51
CA PRO A 412 -12.72 12.34 18.33
C PRO A 412 -13.03 12.12 16.84
N TYR A 413 -13.11 10.85 16.44
CA TYR A 413 -13.46 10.45 15.09
C TYR A 413 -14.21 9.11 15.07
N ALA A 414 -14.99 8.91 14.00
CA ALA A 414 -15.64 7.65 13.69
C ALA A 414 -15.47 7.31 12.21
N VAL A 415 -15.27 6.03 11.91
CA VAL A 415 -15.11 5.51 10.55
C VAL A 415 -15.97 4.26 10.38
N LEU A 416 -16.71 4.18 9.27
CA LEU A 416 -17.38 2.98 8.80
C LEU A 416 -16.75 2.58 7.48
N ARG A 417 -16.46 1.30 7.30
CA ARG A 417 -15.86 0.79 6.10
C ARG A 417 -16.42 -0.57 5.73
N SER A 418 -16.57 -0.79 4.43
CA SER A 418 -16.94 -2.07 3.83
C SER A 418 -16.02 -2.34 2.64
N MET A 419 -15.61 -3.59 2.47
CA MET A 419 -14.83 -4.05 1.34
C MET A 419 -15.28 -5.46 0.96
N ARG A 420 -15.50 -5.68 -0.32
CA ARG A 420 -15.59 -7.00 -0.93
C ARG A 420 -14.58 -7.05 -2.07
N LEU A 421 -13.76 -8.08 -2.09
CA LEU A 421 -12.74 -8.30 -3.09
C LEU A 421 -12.82 -9.74 -3.57
N ARG A 422 -12.82 -9.95 -4.88
CA ARG A 422 -12.68 -11.26 -5.51
C ARG A 422 -11.40 -11.26 -6.35
N GLN A 423 -10.54 -12.26 -6.11
CA GLN A 423 -9.25 -12.41 -6.79
C GLN A 423 -9.00 -13.87 -7.15
N ASP A 424 -8.28 -14.08 -8.23
CA ASP A 424 -7.78 -15.38 -8.65
C ASP A 424 -6.28 -15.29 -8.96
N PHE A 425 -5.44 -15.70 -8.03
CA PHE A 425 -4.00 -15.77 -8.22
C PHE A 425 -3.55 -17.13 -8.76
N THR A 426 -4.29 -18.20 -8.44
CA THR A 426 -3.77 -19.56 -8.56
C THR A 426 -4.57 -20.44 -9.54
N GLY A 427 -5.70 -19.96 -10.05
CA GLY A 427 -6.56 -20.65 -11.01
C GLY A 427 -7.14 -21.93 -10.45
N TYR A 428 -6.79 -23.06 -11.03
CA TYR A 428 -7.23 -24.41 -10.61
C TYR A 428 -6.26 -25.09 -9.62
N LEU A 429 -5.31 -24.35 -9.07
CA LEU A 429 -4.44 -24.87 -8.02
C LEU A 429 -5.25 -25.00 -6.73
N VAL A 430 -5.29 -26.22 -6.18
CA VAL A 430 -5.93 -26.49 -4.90
C VAL A 430 -4.94 -26.29 -3.77
N THR A 431 -5.30 -25.46 -2.78
CA THR A 431 -4.50 -25.31 -1.56
C THR A 431 -4.60 -26.60 -0.73
N PRO A 432 -3.50 -27.19 -0.30
CA PRO A 432 -3.52 -28.35 0.59
C PRO A 432 -4.27 -27.99 1.87
N THR A 433 -5.29 -28.78 2.22
CA THR A 433 -6.00 -28.63 3.50
C THR A 433 -5.72 -29.86 4.35
N ASN A 434 -5.32 -29.70 5.60
CA ASN A 434 -5.20 -30.76 6.59
C ASN A 434 -6.58 -31.10 7.20
N GLY A 435 -7.64 -30.88 6.44
CA GLY A 435 -9.00 -30.79 6.95
C GLY A 435 -9.77 -32.08 7.07
N SER A 436 -10.90 -31.90 7.73
CA SER A 436 -11.96 -32.90 7.86
C SER A 436 -12.41 -33.47 6.52
N ALA A 437 -13.03 -34.64 6.52
CA ALA A 437 -13.60 -35.26 5.32
C ALA A 437 -14.49 -34.31 4.50
N SER A 438 -15.09 -33.17 5.04
CA SER A 438 -15.85 -32.16 4.31
C SER A 438 -15.01 -31.16 3.53
N GLU A 439 -13.83 -30.81 3.98
CA GLU A 439 -12.91 -29.89 3.33
C GLU A 439 -12.16 -30.50 2.14
N VAL A 440 -11.85 -31.78 2.24
CA VAL A 440 -11.23 -32.55 1.16
C VAL A 440 -12.19 -32.71 -0.07
N ALA A 441 -13.55 -32.89 0.06
CA ALA A 441 -14.49 -32.89 -1.09
C ALA A 441 -14.75 -31.50 -1.66
N ALA A 442 -14.64 -30.47 -0.81
CA ALA A 442 -14.67 -29.11 -1.31
C ALA A 442 -13.40 -28.81 -2.12
N ALA A 443 -12.23 -29.29 -1.68
CA ALA A 443 -10.97 -29.18 -2.41
C ALA A 443 -10.98 -29.95 -3.73
N ASP A 444 -11.55 -31.15 -3.77
CA ASP A 444 -11.69 -31.94 -5.01
C ASP A 444 -12.61 -31.25 -6.01
N LYS A 445 -13.74 -30.76 -5.55
CA LYS A 445 -14.66 -29.97 -6.35
C LYS A 445 -14.05 -28.65 -6.82
N ALA A 446 -13.20 -28.02 -5.99
CA ALA A 446 -12.47 -26.80 -6.35
C ALA A 446 -11.42 -27.08 -7.45
N SER A 447 -10.75 -28.24 -7.45
CA SER A 447 -9.78 -28.62 -8.49
C SER A 447 -10.39 -28.73 -9.88
N GLU A 448 -11.69 -29.07 -9.96
CA GLU A 448 -12.43 -29.11 -11.23
C GLU A 448 -13.04 -27.78 -11.65
N GLN A 449 -13.38 -26.92 -10.68
CA GLN A 449 -14.14 -25.70 -10.89
C GLN A 449 -13.32 -24.42 -10.80
N GLY A 450 -12.05 -24.52 -10.39
CA GLY A 450 -11.19 -23.40 -10.10
C GLY A 450 -11.38 -22.85 -8.68
N ASN A 451 -10.51 -21.95 -8.30
CA ASN A 451 -10.31 -21.54 -6.90
C ASN A 451 -10.14 -20.02 -6.77
N SER A 452 -11.17 -19.28 -7.16
CA SER A 452 -11.22 -17.85 -6.95
C SER A 452 -11.47 -17.53 -5.47
N GLU A 453 -10.79 -16.53 -4.92
CA GLU A 453 -10.93 -16.09 -3.52
C GLU A 453 -11.86 -14.90 -3.43
N GLN A 454 -12.90 -14.99 -2.60
CA GLN A 454 -13.70 -13.83 -2.21
C GLN A 454 -13.41 -13.47 -0.76
N GLN A 455 -13.03 -12.23 -0.53
CA GLN A 455 -12.77 -11.67 0.79
C GLN A 455 -13.76 -10.55 1.08
N THR A 456 -14.31 -10.50 2.30
CA THR A 456 -15.12 -9.40 2.80
C THR A 456 -14.58 -8.89 4.12
N ASN A 457 -14.62 -7.57 4.31
CA ASN A 457 -14.18 -6.92 5.52
C ASN A 457 -15.05 -5.70 5.81
N ASP A 458 -15.92 -5.83 6.82
CA ASP A 458 -16.75 -4.75 7.31
C ASP A 458 -16.22 -4.27 8.66
N SER A 459 -16.01 -2.97 8.82
CA SER A 459 -15.47 -2.43 10.07
C SER A 459 -16.13 -1.15 10.53
N SER A 460 -16.22 -0.99 11.85
CA SER A 460 -16.58 0.25 12.51
C SER A 460 -15.50 0.64 13.51
N THR A 461 -14.98 1.86 13.40
CA THR A 461 -13.91 2.40 14.22
C THR A 461 -14.42 3.60 15.00
N LEU A 462 -14.15 3.66 16.29
CA LEU A 462 -14.27 4.84 17.13
C LEU A 462 -12.90 5.17 17.69
N GLY A 463 -12.52 6.44 17.64
CA GLY A 463 -11.22 6.81 18.19
C GLY A 463 -11.14 8.26 18.63
N VAL A 464 -10.06 8.56 19.32
CA VAL A 464 -9.74 9.88 19.84
C VAL A 464 -8.24 10.12 19.86
N THR A 465 -7.83 11.32 19.46
CA THR A 465 -6.47 11.82 19.72
C THR A 465 -6.54 13.10 20.51
N GLY A 466 -5.54 13.33 21.36
CA GLY A 466 -5.44 14.57 22.11
C GLY A 466 -3.99 14.90 22.41
N SER A 467 -3.64 16.18 22.49
CA SER A 467 -2.31 16.59 22.90
C SER A 467 -2.35 17.92 23.65
N TYR A 468 -1.38 18.10 24.55
CA TYR A 468 -1.08 19.35 25.22
C TYR A 468 0.40 19.67 25.09
N ARG A 469 0.72 20.81 24.48
CA ARG A 469 2.08 21.33 24.33
C ARG A 469 2.25 22.60 25.17
N ARG A 470 3.43 22.74 25.76
CA ARG A 470 3.82 23.93 26.55
C ARG A 470 5.30 24.27 26.36
N ALA A 471 5.62 25.56 26.24
CA ALA A 471 6.99 26.07 26.40
C ALA A 471 7.46 25.91 27.84
N ILE A 472 8.65 25.36 28.06
CA ILE A 472 9.17 25.05 29.43
C ILE A 472 10.38 25.89 29.82
N LYS A 473 11.07 26.51 28.89
CA LYS A 473 12.21 27.46 29.10
C LYS A 473 13.30 26.92 30.06
N LEU A 474 13.71 25.65 29.87
CA LEU A 474 14.70 25.02 30.72
C LEU A 474 16.13 25.51 30.41
N PHE A 475 16.54 25.45 29.15
CA PHE A 475 17.82 25.92 28.59
C PHE A 475 17.63 27.11 27.66
N SER A 476 16.48 27.18 26.99
CA SER A 476 16.16 28.17 25.96
C SER A 476 14.67 28.51 25.99
N PRO A 477 14.28 29.73 25.55
CA PRO A 477 12.87 30.08 25.35
C PRO A 477 12.16 29.18 24.30
N SER A 478 12.92 28.48 23.49
CA SER A 478 12.39 27.55 22.47
C SER A 478 12.15 26.12 22.98
N ASP A 479 12.51 25.85 24.26
CA ASP A 479 12.30 24.52 24.82
C ASP A 479 10.80 24.25 25.00
N SER A 480 10.38 23.02 24.70
CA SER A 480 8.98 22.65 24.84
C SER A 480 8.81 21.24 25.32
N PHE A 481 7.68 21.02 25.95
CA PHE A 481 7.15 19.72 26.37
C PHE A 481 5.82 19.51 25.67
N GLU A 482 5.55 18.28 25.22
CA GLU A 482 4.26 17.85 24.73
C GLU A 482 3.90 16.51 25.37
N ALA A 483 2.65 16.35 25.77
CA ALA A 483 2.07 15.08 26.16
C ALA A 483 0.81 14.84 25.33
N GLY A 484 0.53 13.60 24.99
CA GLY A 484 -0.66 13.29 24.21
C GLY A 484 -1.19 11.90 24.49
N ILE A 485 -2.41 11.69 24.03
CA ILE A 485 -3.16 10.45 24.13
C ILE A 485 -3.64 10.01 22.76
N PHE A 486 -3.76 8.72 22.58
CA PHE A 486 -4.40 8.06 21.46
C PHE A 486 -5.30 6.95 21.99
N GLY A 487 -6.51 6.83 21.44
CA GLY A 487 -7.42 5.73 21.72
C GLY A 487 -8.14 5.32 20.46
N ARG A 488 -8.23 4.02 20.24
CA ARG A 488 -8.93 3.44 19.10
C ARG A 488 -9.60 2.12 19.50
N TYR A 489 -10.83 1.95 19.07
CA TYR A 489 -11.58 0.71 19.18
C TYR A 489 -12.17 0.36 17.82
N ASP A 490 -11.95 -0.88 17.39
CA ASP A 490 -12.44 -1.43 16.13
C ASP A 490 -13.30 -2.68 16.37
N ARG A 491 -14.46 -2.71 15.74
CA ARG A 491 -15.27 -3.91 15.53
C ARG A 491 -15.21 -4.28 14.06
N ILE A 492 -14.79 -5.50 13.77
CA ILE A 492 -14.51 -5.96 12.42
C ILE A 492 -15.17 -7.30 12.20
N GLU A 493 -15.82 -7.48 11.05
CA GLU A 493 -16.37 -8.73 10.57
C GLU A 493 -15.63 -9.09 9.27
N GLN A 494 -15.04 -10.29 9.23
CA GLN A 494 -14.19 -10.76 8.13
C GLN A 494 -14.67 -12.10 7.64
N ALA A 495 -14.75 -12.28 6.31
CA ALA A 495 -14.94 -13.59 5.72
C ALA A 495 -14.04 -13.82 4.51
N GLN A 496 -13.61 -15.08 4.32
CA GLN A 496 -12.92 -15.54 3.13
C GLN A 496 -13.55 -16.83 2.64
N LYS A 497 -13.88 -16.83 1.36
CA LYS A 497 -14.57 -17.95 0.69
C LYS A 497 -13.88 -18.29 -0.60
N LYS A 498 -13.78 -19.57 -0.89
CA LYS A 498 -13.40 -20.04 -2.21
C LYS A 498 -14.61 -20.16 -3.10
N LEU A 499 -14.49 -19.70 -4.32
CA LEU A 499 -15.54 -19.71 -5.33
C LEU A 499 -15.10 -20.53 -6.54
N SER A 500 -16.04 -21.22 -7.14
CA SER A 500 -15.83 -21.77 -8.49
C SER A 500 -15.62 -20.63 -9.50
N ILE A 501 -14.57 -20.70 -10.32
CA ILE A 501 -14.35 -19.77 -11.42
C ILE A 501 -15.52 -19.85 -12.42
N ALA A 502 -15.99 -21.07 -12.72
CA ALA A 502 -17.00 -21.29 -13.74
C ALA A 502 -18.42 -20.85 -13.32
N THR A 503 -18.79 -21.03 -12.04
CA THR A 503 -20.17 -20.82 -11.56
C THR A 503 -20.33 -19.69 -10.54
N SER A 504 -19.22 -19.16 -10.03
CA SER A 504 -19.18 -18.20 -8.90
C SER A 504 -19.88 -18.70 -7.62
N GLN A 505 -20.15 -20.00 -7.51
CA GLN A 505 -20.71 -20.59 -6.29
C GLN A 505 -19.63 -20.81 -5.25
N VAL A 506 -19.99 -20.65 -3.98
CA VAL A 506 -19.12 -20.94 -2.85
C VAL A 506 -18.81 -22.43 -2.81
N THR A 507 -17.53 -22.78 -2.82
CA THR A 507 -17.03 -24.16 -2.73
C THR A 507 -16.49 -24.46 -1.34
N LEU A 508 -15.95 -23.45 -0.63
CA LEU A 508 -15.40 -23.58 0.72
C LEU A 508 -15.53 -22.26 1.47
N ASP A 509 -16.02 -22.32 2.71
CA ASP A 509 -15.93 -21.24 3.69
C ASP A 509 -14.62 -21.41 4.48
N GLU A 510 -13.61 -20.58 4.22
CA GLU A 510 -12.30 -20.68 4.90
C GLU A 510 -12.27 -19.88 6.19
N VAL A 511 -12.92 -18.73 6.18
CA VAL A 511 -12.91 -17.75 7.28
C VAL A 511 -14.28 -17.15 7.42
N ASP A 512 -14.75 -17.07 8.65
CA ASP A 512 -15.85 -16.20 9.10
C ASP A 512 -15.55 -15.81 10.54
N ALA A 513 -15.15 -14.56 10.77
CA ALA A 513 -14.63 -14.15 12.07
C ALA A 513 -15.10 -12.75 12.47
N LYS A 514 -15.38 -12.58 13.75
CA LYS A 514 -15.63 -11.31 14.42
C LYS A 514 -14.43 -10.93 15.26
N ILE A 515 -13.95 -9.69 15.11
CA ILE A 515 -12.75 -9.19 15.77
C ILE A 515 -13.08 -7.91 16.51
N HIS A 516 -12.64 -7.83 17.76
CA HIS A 516 -12.62 -6.61 18.55
C HIS A 516 -11.16 -6.27 18.85
N ALA A 517 -10.73 -5.10 18.41
CA ALA A 517 -9.37 -4.61 18.62
C ALA A 517 -9.41 -3.27 19.37
N THR A 518 -8.53 -3.10 20.35
CA THR A 518 -8.39 -1.85 21.08
C THR A 518 -6.92 -1.49 21.16
N ASP A 519 -6.61 -0.23 20.86
CA ASP A 519 -5.29 0.38 21.10
C ASP A 519 -5.47 1.66 21.92
N VAL A 520 -4.83 1.73 23.10
CA VAL A 520 -4.80 2.91 23.95
C VAL A 520 -3.36 3.29 24.22
N ALA A 521 -2.99 4.51 23.85
CA ALA A 521 -1.62 4.96 24.01
C ALA A 521 -1.50 6.33 24.69
N GLY A 522 -0.37 6.51 25.35
CA GLY A 522 0.10 7.80 25.83
C GLY A 522 1.53 8.07 25.35
N TYR A 523 1.84 9.33 25.08
CA TYR A 523 3.19 9.74 24.74
C TYR A 523 3.61 11.03 25.45
N VAL A 524 4.91 11.18 25.59
CA VAL A 524 5.56 12.44 26.00
C VAL A 524 6.69 12.76 25.03
N ASP A 525 6.91 14.04 24.80
CA ASP A 525 7.93 14.56 23.89
C ASP A 525 8.54 15.84 24.48
N VAL A 526 9.86 15.95 24.43
CA VAL A 526 10.60 17.15 24.83
C VAL A 526 11.49 17.61 23.67
N ALA A 527 11.56 18.93 23.49
CA ALA A 527 12.54 19.56 22.61
C ALA A 527 13.36 20.53 23.47
N LEU A 528 14.65 20.27 23.57
CA LEU A 528 15.61 21.03 24.43
C LEU A 528 16.71 21.63 23.57
N HIS A 529 17.10 22.87 23.88
CA HIS A 529 18.16 23.61 23.18
C HIS A 529 19.28 23.95 24.18
N PRO A 530 20.09 22.97 24.61
CA PRO A 530 21.11 23.20 25.65
C PRO A 530 22.18 24.20 25.22
N ILE A 531 22.46 24.31 23.93
CA ILE A 531 23.27 25.36 23.32
C ILE A 531 22.64 25.82 22.00
N ARG A 532 22.97 27.01 21.52
CA ARG A 532 22.39 27.63 20.30
C ARG A 532 22.47 26.79 19.03
N ARG A 533 23.38 25.80 18.95
CA ARG A 533 23.60 24.96 17.78
C ARG A 533 23.07 23.54 17.91
N LEU A 534 22.67 23.14 19.11
CA LEU A 534 22.24 21.78 19.39
C LEU A 534 20.80 21.77 19.89
N THR A 535 19.95 21.00 19.22
CA THR A 535 18.62 20.61 19.67
C THR A 535 18.61 19.14 19.98
N PHE A 536 18.23 18.80 21.20
CA PHE A 536 17.90 17.43 21.59
C PHE A 536 16.38 17.29 21.61
N ARG A 537 15.86 16.23 20.96
CA ARG A 537 14.45 15.83 21.05
C ARG A 537 14.40 14.42 21.59
N GLY A 538 13.62 14.22 22.62
CA GLY A 538 13.43 12.92 23.25
C GLY A 538 11.96 12.65 23.49
N GLY A 539 11.53 11.42 23.28
CA GLY A 539 10.15 11.05 23.53
C GLY A 539 9.99 9.59 23.89
N LEU A 540 8.91 9.33 24.60
CA LEU A 540 8.48 8.00 25.01
C LEU A 540 7.02 7.83 24.60
N ARG A 541 6.67 6.64 24.16
CA ARG A 541 5.28 6.23 23.87
C ARG A 541 5.03 4.86 24.48
N MET A 542 3.86 4.68 25.06
CA MET A 542 3.38 3.39 25.53
C MET A 542 2.04 3.11 24.90
N ASP A 543 1.90 1.95 24.26
CA ASP A 543 0.66 1.45 23.65
C ASP A 543 0.22 0.19 24.40
N GLY A 544 -1.07 0.10 24.73
CA GLY A 544 -1.72 -1.08 25.29
C GLY A 544 -2.69 -1.65 24.25
N LEU A 545 -2.42 -2.86 23.79
CA LEU A 545 -3.16 -3.54 22.74
C LEU A 545 -3.99 -4.68 23.31
N THR A 546 -5.25 -4.80 22.86
CA THR A 546 -6.12 -5.92 23.20
C THR A 546 -6.86 -6.38 21.94
N TYR A 547 -6.88 -7.69 21.73
CA TYR A 547 -7.58 -8.34 20.63
C TYR A 547 -8.46 -9.47 21.16
N VAL A 548 -9.67 -9.58 20.61
CA VAL A 548 -10.57 -10.73 20.79
C VAL A 548 -11.05 -11.13 19.42
N THR A 549 -10.83 -12.39 19.05
CA THR A 549 -11.28 -12.98 17.79
C THR A 549 -12.22 -14.14 18.10
N GLU A 550 -13.39 -14.14 17.45
CA GLU A 550 -14.39 -15.21 17.52
C GLU A 550 -14.58 -15.74 16.09
N ASP A 551 -14.23 -17.01 15.85
CA ASP A 551 -14.36 -17.66 14.55
C ASP A 551 -15.71 -18.37 14.47
N ASP A 552 -16.62 -17.88 13.60
CA ASP A 552 -17.98 -18.44 13.40
C ASP A 552 -18.02 -19.49 12.27
N GLY A 553 -16.97 -19.56 11.43
CA GLY A 553 -16.87 -20.44 10.26
C GLY A 553 -15.47 -20.96 9.97
N GLY A 554 -15.36 -21.84 8.95
CA GLY A 554 -14.10 -22.45 8.53
C GLY A 554 -13.49 -23.39 9.55
N GLN A 555 -12.18 -23.57 9.50
CA GLN A 555 -11.41 -24.45 10.39
C GLN A 555 -11.38 -23.99 11.85
N GLY A 556 -11.62 -22.70 12.08
CA GLY A 556 -11.64 -22.08 13.41
C GLY A 556 -13.02 -22.05 14.09
N LYS A 557 -14.05 -22.65 13.50
CA LYS A 557 -15.42 -22.53 13.98
C LYS A 557 -15.59 -22.84 15.47
N GLY A 558 -16.17 -21.86 16.19
CA GLY A 558 -16.41 -21.94 17.63
C GLY A 558 -15.18 -21.63 18.50
N GLN A 559 -14.04 -21.25 17.91
CA GLN A 559 -12.86 -20.86 18.67
C GLN A 559 -12.95 -19.36 19.02
N ARG A 560 -12.71 -19.09 20.30
CA ARG A 560 -12.50 -17.71 20.79
C ARG A 560 -11.08 -17.57 21.28
N ARG A 561 -10.37 -16.58 20.76
CA ARG A 561 -8.97 -16.28 21.12
C ARG A 561 -8.88 -14.85 21.62
N ALA A 562 -8.13 -14.63 22.67
CA ALA A 562 -7.84 -13.31 23.20
C ALA A 562 -6.34 -13.16 23.39
N ALA A 563 -5.80 -12.01 22.99
CA ALA A 563 -4.42 -11.64 23.20
C ALA A 563 -4.35 -10.18 23.67
N GLN A 564 -3.37 -9.88 24.50
CA GLN A 564 -3.10 -8.52 24.98
C GLN A 564 -1.61 -8.30 25.13
N GLY A 565 -1.17 -7.07 25.00
CA GLY A 565 0.22 -6.72 25.17
C GLY A 565 0.43 -5.22 25.34
N ALA A 566 1.60 -4.86 25.82
CA ALA A 566 2.02 -3.47 25.92
C ALA A 566 3.36 -3.27 25.21
N HIS A 567 3.43 -2.25 24.36
CA HIS A 567 4.66 -1.82 23.71
C HIS A 567 5.17 -0.52 24.29
N PHE A 568 6.47 -0.43 24.54
CA PHE A 568 7.12 0.78 25.04
C PHE A 568 8.19 1.24 24.04
N GLY A 569 7.90 2.35 23.33
CA GLY A 569 8.77 2.94 22.31
C GLY A 569 9.58 4.13 22.84
N LYS A 570 10.89 4.11 22.61
CA LYS A 570 11.82 5.20 22.93
C LYS A 570 12.24 5.88 21.63
N LYS A 571 12.31 7.20 21.63
CA LYS A 571 12.63 7.99 20.45
C LYS A 571 13.57 9.13 20.84
N ALA A 572 14.62 9.33 20.03
CA ALA A 572 15.60 10.39 20.26
C ALA A 572 16.12 10.96 18.95
N THR A 573 16.31 12.27 18.88
CA THR A 573 16.94 12.97 17.76
C THR A 573 17.90 14.02 18.29
N LEU A 574 19.10 14.03 17.75
CA LEU A 574 20.08 15.10 17.88
C LEU A 574 20.12 15.90 16.57
N ASP A 575 19.88 17.20 16.62
CA ASP A 575 19.98 18.12 15.49
C ASP A 575 21.09 19.13 15.79
N LEU A 576 22.21 19.03 15.05
CA LEU A 576 23.33 19.92 15.12
C LEU A 576 23.29 20.93 13.96
N ARG A 577 23.03 22.20 14.28
CA ARG A 577 23.08 23.29 13.30
C ARG A 577 24.53 23.65 12.96
N LEU A 578 24.98 23.22 11.77
CA LEU A 578 26.35 23.48 11.26
C LEU A 578 26.48 24.93 10.77
N THR A 579 25.50 25.38 10.00
CA THR A 579 25.36 26.77 9.51
C THR A 579 23.94 27.28 9.74
N SER A 580 23.60 28.46 9.27
CA SER A 580 22.23 28.99 9.33
C SER A 580 21.23 28.16 8.51
N THR A 581 21.71 27.41 7.53
CA THR A 581 20.90 26.66 6.56
C THR A 581 21.20 25.16 6.50
N VAL A 582 22.29 24.70 7.15
CA VAL A 582 22.73 23.30 7.11
C VAL A 582 22.67 22.70 8.51
N HIS A 583 22.01 21.57 8.63
CA HIS A 583 21.85 20.77 9.85
C HIS A 583 22.36 19.34 9.64
N ALA A 584 22.98 18.76 10.63
CA ALA A 584 23.28 17.35 10.72
C ALA A 584 22.37 16.72 11.78
N LEU A 585 21.69 15.63 11.44
CA LEU A 585 20.75 14.96 12.32
C LEU A 585 21.17 13.51 12.52
N ALA A 586 21.00 13.03 13.76
CA ALA A 586 21.08 11.61 14.12
C ALA A 586 19.83 11.24 14.90
N SER A 587 19.13 10.20 14.46
CA SER A 587 17.82 9.82 14.98
C SER A 587 17.74 8.33 15.28
N TYR A 588 17.11 7.99 16.41
CA TYR A 588 16.81 6.64 16.85
C TYR A 588 15.33 6.54 17.24
N GLY A 589 14.71 5.40 16.96
CA GLY A 589 13.34 5.15 17.41
C GLY A 589 12.99 3.67 17.44
N ASP A 590 12.26 3.28 18.49
CA ASP A 590 11.56 2.00 18.56
C ASP A 590 10.11 2.20 18.10
N GLY A 591 9.57 1.22 17.40
CA GLY A 591 8.19 1.17 16.93
C GLY A 591 7.66 -0.25 16.96
N PHE A 592 6.43 -0.41 16.53
CA PHE A 592 5.81 -1.73 16.43
C PHE A 592 4.78 -1.77 15.29
N ARG A 593 4.40 -2.98 14.93
CA ARG A 593 3.26 -3.29 14.06
C ARG A 593 2.38 -4.29 14.80
N SER A 594 1.10 -4.02 14.88
CA SER A 594 0.10 -4.95 15.40
C SER A 594 0.03 -6.22 14.53
N PRO A 595 -0.32 -7.37 15.09
CA PRO A 595 -0.43 -8.63 14.35
C PRO A 595 -1.72 -8.68 13.54
N GLN A 596 -1.78 -9.60 12.61
CA GLN A 596 -3.08 -10.05 12.10
C GLN A 596 -3.84 -10.72 13.23
N ALA A 597 -5.01 -10.18 13.58
CA ALA A 597 -5.80 -10.67 14.73
C ALA A 597 -6.08 -12.19 14.70
N ARG A 598 -6.23 -12.74 13.50
CA ARG A 598 -6.49 -14.18 13.31
C ARG A 598 -5.27 -15.08 13.48
N SER A 599 -4.06 -14.57 13.34
CA SER A 599 -2.82 -15.34 13.58
C SER A 599 -2.44 -15.42 15.07
N LEU A 600 -3.18 -14.74 15.95
CA LEU A 600 -2.92 -14.70 17.38
C LEU A 600 -3.20 -16.05 18.05
N GLN A 601 -2.35 -16.40 19.00
CA GLN A 601 -2.59 -17.50 19.94
C GLN A 601 -3.36 -17.00 21.17
N ALA A 602 -4.18 -17.86 21.76
CA ALA A 602 -4.89 -17.51 22.99
C ALA A 602 -3.88 -17.23 24.12
N GLY A 603 -4.03 -16.10 24.82
CA GLY A 603 -3.16 -15.70 25.91
C GLY A 603 -1.79 -15.12 25.49
N GLU A 604 -1.58 -14.80 24.20
CA GLU A 604 -0.35 -14.17 23.73
C GLU A 604 -0.14 -12.80 24.41
N THR A 605 1.05 -12.56 24.96
CA THR A 605 1.38 -11.35 25.74
C THR A 605 2.29 -10.36 25.02
N ALA A 606 2.79 -10.71 23.83
CA ALA A 606 3.56 -9.83 22.96
C ALA A 606 3.08 -9.94 21.50
N PRO A 607 1.80 -9.59 21.23
CA PRO A 607 1.19 -9.78 19.93
C PRO A 607 1.59 -8.69 18.94
N PHE A 608 2.89 -8.40 18.78
CA PHE A 608 3.36 -7.35 17.89
C PHE A 608 4.79 -7.62 17.39
N THR A 609 5.07 -7.17 16.17
CA THR A 609 6.43 -7.10 15.61
C THR A 609 7.13 -5.87 16.18
N SER A 610 8.31 -6.03 16.76
CA SER A 610 9.13 -4.90 17.24
C SER A 610 10.02 -4.36 16.12
N VAL A 611 10.16 -3.05 16.07
CA VAL A 611 10.91 -2.32 15.06
C VAL A 611 11.91 -1.39 15.69
N GLN A 612 13.16 -1.38 15.20
CA GLN A 612 14.17 -0.42 15.57
C GLN A 612 14.71 0.29 14.35
N SER A 613 14.65 1.62 14.36
CA SER A 613 15.12 2.47 13.27
C SER A 613 16.23 3.40 13.73
N PHE A 614 17.24 3.57 12.87
CA PHE A 614 18.34 4.51 13.04
C PHE A 614 18.59 5.26 11.74
N GLU A 615 18.79 6.57 11.82
CA GLU A 615 19.11 7.41 10.66
C GLU A 615 20.16 8.47 11.03
N VAL A 616 21.14 8.69 10.14
CA VAL A 616 22.04 9.83 10.21
C VAL A 616 22.02 10.54 8.84
N GLY A 617 21.96 11.86 8.86
CA GLY A 617 21.92 12.59 7.61
C GLY A 617 22.18 14.08 7.77
N VAL A 618 22.20 14.74 6.62
CA VAL A 618 22.35 16.19 6.51
C VAL A 618 21.15 16.79 5.79
N ARG A 619 20.80 17.99 6.19
CA ARG A 619 19.71 18.77 5.62
C ARG A 619 20.18 20.20 5.34
N HIS A 620 20.02 20.65 4.12
CA HIS A 620 20.14 22.04 3.74
C HIS A 620 18.75 22.60 3.45
N GLN A 621 18.41 23.74 4.04
CA GLN A 621 17.13 24.39 3.80
C GLN A 621 17.25 25.90 3.74
N THR A 622 16.77 26.47 2.65
CA THR A 622 16.57 27.90 2.42
C THR A 622 15.08 28.18 2.15
N GLN A 623 14.73 29.41 1.81
CA GLN A 623 13.36 29.76 1.39
C GLN A 623 12.98 29.16 0.04
N THR A 624 13.95 28.87 -0.84
CA THR A 624 13.74 28.45 -2.23
C THR A 624 14.25 27.03 -2.53
N MET A 625 15.00 26.42 -1.62
CA MET A 625 15.62 25.12 -1.84
C MET A 625 15.67 24.31 -0.55
N ARG A 626 15.35 23.02 -0.66
CA ARG A 626 15.61 21.99 0.34
C ARG A 626 16.42 20.89 -0.31
N ALA A 627 17.48 20.45 0.35
CA ALA A 627 18.25 19.27 -0.01
C ALA A 627 18.48 18.41 1.22
N THR A 628 18.26 17.11 1.12
CA THR A 628 18.46 16.14 2.20
C THR A 628 19.25 14.95 1.69
N ALA A 629 20.11 14.40 2.54
CA ALA A 629 20.78 13.13 2.29
C ALA A 629 20.92 12.39 3.60
N SER A 630 20.55 11.10 3.62
CA SER A 630 20.60 10.29 4.82
C SER A 630 20.99 8.84 4.54
N VAL A 631 21.55 8.19 5.54
CA VAL A 631 21.77 6.76 5.62
C VAL A 631 20.91 6.25 6.75
N PHE A 632 20.19 5.16 6.51
CA PHE A 632 19.25 4.58 7.48
C PHE A 632 19.45 3.08 7.63
N ARG A 633 19.05 2.58 8.79
CA ARG A 633 18.93 1.15 9.10
C ARG A 633 17.67 0.90 9.90
N THR A 634 16.86 -0.09 9.48
CA THR A 634 15.69 -0.56 10.21
C THR A 634 15.77 -2.07 10.37
N THR A 635 15.50 -2.57 11.58
CA THR A 635 15.47 -4.01 11.91
C THR A 635 14.11 -4.37 12.50
N LEU A 636 13.60 -5.55 12.13
CA LEU A 636 12.34 -6.09 12.61
C LEU A 636 12.59 -7.42 13.31
N SER A 637 11.85 -7.68 14.41
CA SER A 637 11.89 -8.95 15.13
C SER A 637 11.36 -10.13 14.32
N ASP A 638 10.40 -9.87 13.45
CA ASP A 638 9.79 -10.74 12.46
C ASP A 638 9.18 -9.87 11.37
N ASP A 639 8.89 -10.45 10.21
CA ASP A 639 8.27 -9.71 9.12
C ASP A 639 7.01 -10.40 8.60
N LEU A 640 6.35 -9.79 7.63
CA LEU A 640 5.21 -10.35 6.94
C LEU A 640 5.48 -10.33 5.43
N ALA A 641 5.18 -11.42 4.75
CA ALA A 641 5.15 -11.49 3.30
C ALA A 641 3.78 -11.96 2.83
N PHE A 642 3.27 -11.37 1.77
CA PHE A 642 2.00 -11.80 1.18
C PHE A 642 2.22 -13.12 0.41
N ASN A 643 1.45 -14.15 0.79
CA ASN A 643 1.44 -15.43 0.10
C ASN A 643 0.24 -15.47 -0.86
N GLN A 644 0.52 -15.51 -2.16
CA GLN A 644 -0.51 -15.51 -3.22
C GLN A 644 -1.33 -16.81 -3.25
N VAL A 645 -0.77 -17.92 -2.76
CA VAL A 645 -1.49 -19.22 -2.72
C VAL A 645 -2.57 -19.22 -1.64
N THR A 646 -2.29 -18.61 -0.48
CA THR A 646 -3.24 -18.50 0.64
C THR A 646 -4.02 -17.18 0.63
N ALA A 647 -3.65 -16.26 -0.28
CA ALA A 647 -4.16 -14.88 -0.35
C ALA A 647 -4.09 -14.13 1.00
N ARG A 648 -3.04 -14.37 1.78
CA ARG A 648 -2.84 -13.80 3.14
C ARG A 648 -1.39 -13.44 3.39
N ASN A 649 -1.18 -12.55 4.36
CA ASN A 649 0.14 -12.30 4.92
C ASN A 649 0.57 -13.44 5.84
N GLU A 650 1.79 -13.89 5.71
CA GLU A 650 2.43 -14.93 6.52
C GLU A 650 3.66 -14.38 7.24
N ARG A 651 3.90 -14.83 8.47
CA ARG A 651 5.11 -14.44 9.23
C ARG A 651 6.37 -15.00 8.56
N THR A 652 7.38 -14.16 8.50
CA THR A 652 8.72 -14.52 8.00
C THR A 652 9.77 -14.23 9.08
N PRO A 653 11.00 -14.77 8.93
CA PRO A 653 12.08 -14.51 9.87
C PRO A 653 12.43 -13.03 10.04
N PRO A 654 13.22 -12.68 11.07
CA PRO A 654 13.71 -11.32 11.29
C PRO A 654 14.40 -10.74 10.06
N THR A 655 14.19 -9.43 9.84
CA THR A 655 14.66 -8.74 8.64
C THR A 655 15.42 -7.45 8.96
N ARG A 656 16.22 -7.00 8.01
CA ARG A 656 16.97 -5.75 8.09
C ARG A 656 16.91 -4.99 6.78
N ARG A 657 16.66 -3.68 6.86
CA ARG A 657 16.76 -2.73 5.75
C ARG A 657 17.91 -1.77 6.03
N THR A 658 18.81 -1.62 5.06
CA THR A 658 19.89 -0.61 5.13
C THR A 658 19.91 0.13 3.80
N GLY A 659 19.95 1.44 3.84
CA GLY A 659 19.84 2.21 2.61
C GLY A 659 20.32 3.65 2.73
N VAL A 660 20.28 4.31 1.58
CA VAL A 660 20.52 5.74 1.44
C VAL A 660 19.33 6.41 0.78
N SER A 661 19.01 7.63 1.20
CA SER A 661 17.95 8.44 0.60
C SER A 661 18.46 9.86 0.41
N ALA A 662 18.20 10.41 -0.76
CA ALA A 662 18.51 11.80 -1.09
C ALA A 662 17.31 12.47 -1.75
N GLU A 663 17.10 13.75 -1.44
CA GLU A 663 16.04 14.56 -2.03
C GLU A 663 16.54 15.98 -2.25
N LEU A 664 16.16 16.54 -3.39
CA LEU A 664 16.33 17.94 -3.74
C LEU A 664 14.99 18.51 -4.18
N SER A 665 14.55 19.59 -3.57
CA SER A 665 13.38 20.36 -3.99
C SER A 665 13.75 21.83 -4.12
N ALA A 666 13.48 22.44 -5.27
CA ALA A 666 13.84 23.81 -5.59
C ALA A 666 12.68 24.60 -6.20
N GLN A 667 12.47 25.81 -5.70
CA GLN A 667 11.47 26.77 -6.18
C GLN A 667 12.13 28.16 -6.22
N PRO A 668 13.11 28.39 -7.14
CA PRO A 668 13.90 29.60 -7.16
C PRO A 668 13.08 30.86 -7.47
N ASN A 669 11.91 30.68 -8.10
CA ASN A 669 10.98 31.75 -8.45
C ASN A 669 9.53 31.25 -8.51
N SER A 670 8.59 32.13 -8.87
CA SER A 670 7.17 31.80 -8.88
C SER A 670 6.73 30.89 -10.04
N TRP A 671 7.52 30.80 -11.11
CA TRP A 671 7.18 30.07 -12.34
C TRP A 671 7.90 28.74 -12.54
N PHE A 672 8.90 28.41 -11.69
CA PHE A 672 9.66 27.17 -11.78
C PHE A 672 9.62 26.37 -10.47
N THR A 673 9.38 25.07 -10.58
CA THR A 673 9.45 24.10 -9.47
C THR A 673 10.14 22.85 -9.98
N ALA A 674 11.09 22.35 -9.21
CA ALA A 674 11.72 21.06 -9.46
C ALA A 674 11.88 20.28 -8.17
N ALA A 675 11.64 18.99 -8.23
CA ALA A 675 11.94 18.05 -7.16
C ALA A 675 12.57 16.79 -7.76
N ALA A 676 13.58 16.24 -7.09
CA ALA A 676 14.21 14.99 -7.48
C ALA A 676 14.55 14.19 -6.23
N SER A 677 14.35 12.90 -6.29
CA SER A 677 14.70 11.99 -5.19
C SER A 677 15.32 10.70 -5.72
N PHE A 678 16.20 10.15 -4.90
CA PHE A 678 16.86 8.87 -5.10
C PHE A 678 16.85 8.09 -3.78
N THR A 679 16.44 6.83 -3.83
CA THR A 679 16.52 5.93 -2.70
C THR A 679 17.08 4.60 -3.16
N TYR A 680 18.11 4.13 -2.45
CA TYR A 680 18.62 2.78 -2.56
C TYR A 680 18.41 2.06 -1.23
N THR A 681 17.86 0.84 -1.27
CA THR A 681 17.66 0.02 -0.09
C THR A 681 18.05 -1.42 -0.35
N ARG A 682 18.87 -1.98 0.52
CA ARG A 682 19.09 -3.41 0.65
C ARG A 682 18.22 -3.92 1.81
N ALA A 683 17.20 -4.70 1.48
CA ALA A 683 16.33 -5.39 2.43
C ALA A 683 16.66 -6.89 2.40
N GLU A 684 16.97 -7.50 3.56
CA GLU A 684 17.44 -8.87 3.64
C GLU A 684 16.95 -9.58 4.91
N PHE A 685 16.80 -10.90 4.84
CA PHE A 685 16.60 -11.74 6.03
C PHE A 685 17.87 -11.80 6.85
N THR A 686 17.75 -11.78 8.20
CA THR A 686 18.90 -11.85 9.10
C THR A 686 19.16 -13.26 9.65
N ASN A 687 18.17 -14.13 9.59
CA ASN A 687 18.20 -15.49 10.11
C ASN A 687 17.80 -16.49 9.02
N THR A 688 18.30 -17.70 9.12
CA THR A 688 17.88 -18.85 8.29
C THR A 688 16.74 -19.56 9.02
N ASP A 689 15.53 -19.52 8.48
CA ASP A 689 14.34 -20.19 9.02
C ASP A 689 13.22 -20.25 7.96
N GLY A 690 12.33 -21.24 8.04
CA GLY A 690 11.12 -21.32 7.23
C GLY A 690 11.33 -21.28 5.70
N GLY A 691 12.47 -21.77 5.20
CA GLY A 691 12.80 -21.75 3.76
C GLY A 691 13.49 -20.47 3.28
N PHE A 692 13.75 -19.51 4.16
CA PHE A 692 14.55 -18.31 3.90
C PHE A 692 15.96 -18.47 4.46
N ASN A 693 16.97 -17.92 3.79
CA ASN A 693 18.36 -17.93 4.28
C ASN A 693 18.77 -16.53 4.72
N ALA A 694 19.63 -16.47 5.74
CA ALA A 694 20.26 -15.21 6.14
C ALA A 694 21.03 -14.60 4.97
N GLY A 695 20.76 -13.32 4.68
CA GLY A 695 21.35 -12.57 3.57
C GLY A 695 20.57 -12.63 2.26
N ASP A 696 19.55 -13.49 2.14
CA ASP A 696 18.62 -13.45 1.01
C ASP A 696 17.86 -12.11 1.01
N LEU A 697 17.64 -11.57 -0.20
CA LEU A 697 16.88 -10.32 -0.35
C LEU A 697 15.39 -10.57 -0.12
N LEU A 698 14.74 -9.60 0.52
CA LEU A 698 13.27 -9.61 0.61
C LEU A 698 12.69 -9.48 -0.81
N PRO A 699 11.75 -10.37 -1.18
CA PRO A 699 11.13 -10.31 -2.49
C PRO A 699 10.23 -9.09 -2.66
N TYR A 700 10.00 -8.72 -3.91
CA TYR A 700 9.06 -7.72 -4.43
C TYR A 700 9.43 -6.26 -4.17
N ALA A 701 10.06 -5.88 -3.06
CA ALA A 701 10.42 -4.50 -2.76
C ALA A 701 11.59 -4.01 -3.63
N PRO A 702 11.43 -2.98 -4.47
CA PRO A 702 12.49 -2.49 -5.34
C PRO A 702 13.65 -1.91 -4.54
N GLN A 703 14.90 -2.20 -4.96
CA GLN A 703 16.09 -1.67 -4.32
C GLN A 703 16.38 -0.22 -4.71
N ILE A 704 16.00 0.18 -5.92
CA ILE A 704 16.24 1.54 -6.44
C ILE A 704 14.93 2.16 -6.84
N VAL A 705 14.64 3.33 -6.27
CA VAL A 705 13.49 4.17 -6.60
C VAL A 705 14.01 5.57 -6.90
N ILE A 706 13.69 6.09 -8.09
CA ILE A 706 14.04 7.46 -8.51
C ILE A 706 12.75 8.18 -8.91
N ARG A 707 12.56 9.38 -8.41
CA ARG A 707 11.47 10.26 -8.85
C ARG A 707 12.02 11.62 -9.19
N THR A 708 11.54 12.19 -10.31
CA THR A 708 11.82 13.56 -10.73
C THR A 708 10.52 14.25 -11.15
N ASP A 709 10.25 15.41 -10.60
CA ASP A 709 9.10 16.25 -10.91
C ASP A 709 9.59 17.65 -11.28
N VAL A 710 9.14 18.16 -12.43
CA VAL A 710 9.51 19.50 -12.91
C VAL A 710 8.26 20.20 -13.42
N ALA A 711 8.04 21.43 -13.01
CA ALA A 711 6.94 22.25 -13.52
C ALA A 711 7.36 23.68 -13.86
N PHE A 712 6.76 24.19 -14.92
CA PHE A 712 6.85 25.57 -15.39
C PHE A 712 5.46 26.18 -15.40
N THR A 713 5.31 27.34 -14.76
CA THR A 713 4.03 28.05 -14.67
C THR A 713 4.17 29.51 -15.16
N PRO A 714 4.60 29.74 -16.43
CA PRO A 714 4.77 31.10 -16.95
C PRO A 714 3.43 31.77 -17.23
N THR A 715 3.44 33.10 -17.17
CA THR A 715 2.37 33.92 -17.72
C THR A 715 2.66 34.18 -19.20
N LEU A 716 1.81 33.66 -20.10
CA LEU A 716 2.02 33.72 -21.55
C LEU A 716 1.65 35.09 -22.17
N GLY A 717 0.90 35.93 -21.45
CA GLY A 717 0.43 37.21 -21.92
C GLY A 717 -0.81 37.67 -21.18
N ARG A 718 -1.60 38.56 -21.79
CA ARG A 718 -2.86 39.04 -21.23
C ARG A 718 -3.96 39.13 -22.30
N VAL A 719 -5.17 38.73 -21.94
CA VAL A 719 -6.39 38.88 -22.72
C VAL A 719 -7.38 39.72 -21.91
N LEU A 720 -7.91 40.80 -22.49
CA LEU A 720 -8.82 41.74 -21.80
C LEU A 720 -8.29 42.12 -20.40
N ASN A 721 -7.01 42.48 -20.35
CA ASN A 721 -6.29 42.90 -19.15
C ASN A 721 -6.10 41.80 -18.05
N ARG A 722 -6.52 40.57 -18.28
CA ARG A 722 -6.35 39.42 -17.40
C ARG A 722 -5.16 38.56 -17.86
N PRO A 723 -4.33 38.03 -16.96
CA PRO A 723 -3.20 37.18 -17.33
C PRO A 723 -3.70 35.86 -17.94
N ILE A 724 -2.98 35.40 -18.96
CA ILE A 724 -3.05 34.02 -19.43
C ILE A 724 -1.99 33.24 -18.65
N THR A 725 -2.40 32.41 -17.72
CA THR A 725 -1.49 31.55 -16.97
C THR A 725 -1.41 30.16 -17.63
N SER A 726 -0.25 29.57 -17.58
CA SER A 726 -0.06 28.22 -18.08
C SER A 726 0.67 27.36 -17.06
N HIS A 727 0.53 26.05 -17.20
CA HIS A 727 1.28 25.06 -16.43
C HIS A 727 1.75 23.96 -17.38
N PHE A 728 3.06 23.68 -17.34
CA PHE A 728 3.70 22.59 -18.04
C PHE A 728 4.45 21.76 -16.99
N GLY A 729 4.07 20.51 -16.81
CA GLY A 729 4.61 19.66 -15.77
C GLY A 729 5.03 18.30 -16.32
N PHE A 730 6.06 17.73 -15.71
CA PHE A 730 6.62 16.43 -16.05
C PHE A 730 6.91 15.68 -14.77
N GLY A 731 6.60 14.39 -14.75
CA GLY A 731 6.95 13.47 -13.68
C GLY A 731 7.63 12.23 -14.27
N GLN A 732 8.80 11.86 -13.74
CA GLN A 732 9.49 10.63 -14.11
C GLN A 732 9.60 9.74 -12.90
N THR A 733 9.14 8.47 -13.03
CA THR A 733 9.34 7.42 -12.03
C THR A 733 10.19 6.31 -12.63
N SER A 734 11.31 5.96 -11.96
CA SER A 734 12.14 4.83 -12.33
C SER A 734 12.25 3.85 -11.18
N ILE A 735 11.97 2.58 -11.47
CA ILE A 735 12.06 1.47 -10.54
C ILE A 735 13.08 0.50 -11.10
N ALA A 736 14.03 0.08 -10.28
CA ALA A 736 15.03 -0.87 -10.70
C ALA A 736 15.43 -1.83 -9.58
N ARG A 737 15.95 -3.01 -10.00
CA ARG A 737 16.46 -4.06 -9.12
C ARG A 737 15.39 -4.53 -8.12
N ARG A 738 14.23 -4.93 -8.61
CA ARG A 738 13.17 -5.57 -7.82
C ARG A 738 13.50 -7.05 -7.61
N PRO A 739 13.90 -7.48 -6.39
CA PRO A 739 14.15 -8.90 -6.13
C PRO A 739 12.85 -9.69 -6.25
N LEU A 740 12.96 -10.90 -6.77
CA LEU A 740 11.90 -11.91 -6.76
C LEU A 740 12.39 -13.14 -5.98
N PRO A 741 11.48 -14.03 -5.53
CA PRO A 741 11.87 -15.31 -4.95
C PRO A 741 12.85 -16.08 -5.84
N TYR A 742 13.62 -16.98 -5.23
CA TYR A 742 14.61 -17.86 -5.91
C TYR A 742 15.77 -17.11 -6.58
N GLY A 743 16.07 -15.87 -6.15
CA GLY A 743 17.20 -15.08 -6.65
C GLY A 743 16.95 -14.40 -8.00
N GLU A 744 15.75 -14.48 -8.54
CA GLU A 744 15.36 -13.76 -9.74
C GLU A 744 15.28 -12.25 -9.51
N MET A 745 15.22 -11.49 -10.60
CA MET A 745 15.00 -10.04 -10.61
C MET A 745 13.87 -9.68 -11.56
N GLY A 746 13.00 -8.78 -11.11
CA GLY A 746 11.94 -8.19 -11.92
C GLY A 746 12.48 -7.23 -12.98
N HIS A 747 11.62 -6.84 -13.92
CA HIS A 747 11.95 -5.89 -14.98
C HIS A 747 12.09 -4.48 -14.42
N ASP A 748 13.15 -3.79 -14.82
CA ASP A 748 13.34 -2.37 -14.57
C ASP A 748 12.47 -1.55 -15.54
N TYR A 749 11.94 -0.43 -15.06
CA TYR A 749 11.21 0.51 -15.91
C TYR A 749 11.44 1.97 -15.52
N SER A 750 11.19 2.86 -16.49
CA SER A 750 11.21 4.31 -16.29
C SER A 750 10.04 4.93 -17.06
N LEU A 751 9.04 5.43 -16.33
CA LEU A 751 7.85 6.04 -16.91
C LEU A 751 7.96 7.56 -16.85
N LEU A 752 7.48 8.21 -17.91
CA LEU A 752 7.38 9.65 -18.03
C LEU A 752 5.91 10.05 -18.18
N ASP A 753 5.45 10.92 -17.30
CA ASP A 753 4.13 11.53 -17.34
C ASP A 753 4.25 13.02 -17.63
N ALA A 754 3.26 13.61 -18.28
CA ALA A 754 3.28 15.02 -18.63
C ALA A 754 1.90 15.66 -18.48
N VAL A 755 1.88 16.94 -18.12
CA VAL A 755 0.67 17.76 -18.09
C VAL A 755 0.95 19.11 -18.70
N ALA A 756 -0.01 19.60 -19.50
CA ALA A 756 -0.02 20.98 -20.02
C ALA A 756 -1.40 21.59 -19.76
N SER A 757 -1.44 22.80 -19.20
CA SER A 757 -2.70 23.53 -19.12
C SER A 757 -2.52 25.02 -19.41
N VAL A 758 -3.61 25.64 -19.84
CA VAL A 758 -3.73 27.08 -20.05
C VAL A 758 -5.02 27.54 -19.43
N ARG A 759 -4.91 28.54 -18.54
CA ARG A 759 -6.06 29.21 -17.90
C ARG A 759 -6.20 30.63 -18.43
N VAL A 760 -7.38 30.93 -18.92
CA VAL A 760 -7.79 32.25 -19.34
C VAL A 760 -9.03 32.61 -18.56
N ARG A 761 -8.93 33.62 -17.67
CA ARG A 761 -10.02 34.04 -16.78
C ARG A 761 -10.54 32.86 -15.93
N GLU A 762 -11.80 32.56 -16.08
CA GLU A 762 -12.55 31.53 -15.35
C GLU A 762 -12.44 30.15 -15.98
N VAL A 763 -11.74 29.98 -17.13
CA VAL A 763 -11.66 28.70 -17.87
C VAL A 763 -10.23 28.23 -17.91
N GLU A 764 -9.98 26.96 -17.53
CA GLU A 764 -8.72 26.23 -17.76
C GLU A 764 -8.98 25.05 -18.70
N LEU A 765 -8.13 24.91 -19.69
CA LEU A 765 -8.02 23.71 -20.51
C LEU A 765 -6.73 22.99 -20.14
N ARG A 766 -6.84 21.69 -19.87
CA ARG A 766 -5.71 20.83 -19.44
C ARG A 766 -5.66 19.56 -20.27
N LEU A 767 -4.46 19.16 -20.64
CA LEU A 767 -4.13 17.87 -21.24
C LEU A 767 -3.16 17.14 -20.34
N SER A 768 -3.50 15.93 -19.93
CA SER A 768 -2.66 15.05 -19.11
C SER A 768 -2.33 13.78 -19.89
N ALA A 769 -1.07 13.35 -19.86
CA ALA A 769 -0.61 12.13 -20.50
C ALA A 769 0.20 11.30 -19.49
N PHE A 770 -0.20 10.06 -19.30
CA PHE A 770 0.48 9.05 -18.48
C PHE A 770 1.19 8.07 -19.40
N ASN A 771 2.37 7.57 -18.98
CA ASN A 771 3.24 6.75 -19.80
C ASN A 771 3.44 7.37 -21.19
N LEU A 772 3.87 8.62 -21.23
CA LEU A 772 3.97 9.46 -22.45
C LEU A 772 4.71 8.76 -23.61
N LEU A 773 5.74 7.97 -23.28
CA LEU A 773 6.57 7.26 -24.25
C LEU A 773 5.94 5.93 -24.72
N ASN A 774 4.77 5.55 -24.19
CA ASN A 774 4.06 4.31 -24.48
C ASN A 774 4.95 3.06 -24.31
N LEU A 775 5.66 3.00 -23.21
CA LEU A 775 6.51 1.86 -22.87
C LEU A 775 5.64 0.65 -22.49
N ASN A 776 6.04 -0.54 -22.91
CA ASN A 776 5.53 -1.78 -22.38
C ASN A 776 6.25 -2.06 -21.04
N TRP A 777 5.51 -2.19 -19.97
CA TRP A 777 6.06 -2.40 -18.63
C TRP A 777 5.13 -3.28 -17.80
N TYR A 778 5.68 -3.84 -16.71
CA TYR A 778 4.93 -4.61 -15.74
C TYR A 778 4.82 -3.82 -14.44
N ASP A 779 3.59 -3.63 -14.00
CA ASP A 779 3.27 -2.89 -12.76
C ASP A 779 3.67 -3.73 -11.54
N GLY A 780 3.18 -4.98 -11.47
CA GLY A 780 3.58 -5.96 -10.47
C GLY A 780 4.21 -7.20 -11.10
N GLU A 781 5.15 -7.80 -10.39
CA GLU A 781 5.79 -9.07 -10.76
C GLU A 781 5.92 -9.94 -9.51
N TYR A 782 5.52 -11.21 -9.62
CA TYR A 782 5.41 -12.15 -8.51
C TYR A 782 5.89 -13.53 -8.95
N THR A 783 6.36 -14.34 -8.00
CA THR A 783 6.75 -15.73 -8.26
C THR A 783 6.06 -16.63 -7.25
N PHE A 784 5.09 -17.40 -7.73
CA PHE A 784 4.31 -18.34 -6.93
C PHE A 784 3.76 -19.50 -7.80
N ALA A 785 3.24 -20.53 -7.14
CA ALA A 785 2.60 -21.66 -7.83
C ALA A 785 1.21 -21.30 -8.34
N SER A 786 0.87 -21.71 -9.56
CA SER A 786 -0.46 -21.55 -10.15
C SER A 786 -0.77 -22.66 -11.14
N ASN A 787 -2.04 -22.85 -11.43
CA ASN A 787 -2.51 -23.75 -12.48
C ASN A 787 -3.72 -23.10 -13.18
N PHE A 788 -3.54 -22.52 -14.37
CA PHE A 788 -4.62 -21.94 -15.15
C PHE A 788 -5.21 -22.90 -16.21
N GLU A 789 -4.87 -24.20 -16.14
CA GLU A 789 -5.43 -25.24 -17.00
C GLU A 789 -6.36 -26.15 -16.21
N ARG A 790 -7.66 -26.12 -16.55
CA ARG A 790 -8.66 -26.98 -15.92
C ARG A 790 -8.31 -28.46 -16.11
N GLY A 791 -8.36 -29.25 -15.03
CA GLY A 791 -8.07 -30.68 -15.06
C GLY A 791 -6.60 -31.07 -15.16
N ALA A 792 -5.67 -30.11 -15.24
CA ALA A 792 -4.26 -30.41 -15.14
C ALA A 792 -3.87 -30.85 -13.71
N ALA A 793 -2.88 -31.72 -13.60
CA ALA A 793 -2.37 -32.15 -12.29
C ALA A 793 -1.86 -30.95 -11.49
N PRO A 794 -2.21 -30.80 -10.20
CA PRO A 794 -1.73 -29.70 -9.36
C PRO A 794 -0.22 -29.77 -9.19
N SER A 795 0.42 -28.60 -9.23
CA SER A 795 1.86 -28.46 -9.01
C SER A 795 2.13 -27.22 -8.18
N LEU A 796 3.01 -27.33 -7.18
CA LEU A 796 3.50 -26.21 -6.40
C LEU A 796 4.84 -25.66 -6.92
N VAL A 797 5.23 -25.99 -8.15
CA VAL A 797 6.40 -25.38 -8.79
C VAL A 797 6.10 -23.92 -9.11
N PRO A 798 6.82 -22.98 -8.51
CA PRO A 798 6.57 -21.56 -8.72
C PRO A 798 6.84 -21.13 -10.18
N GLN A 799 6.05 -20.21 -10.67
CA GLN A 799 6.18 -19.59 -11.99
C GLN A 799 6.09 -18.06 -11.86
N ARG A 800 6.65 -17.34 -12.81
CA ARG A 800 6.62 -15.88 -12.83
C ARG A 800 5.28 -15.37 -13.35
N HIS A 801 4.66 -14.48 -12.57
CA HIS A 801 3.39 -13.83 -12.87
C HIS A 801 3.59 -12.33 -12.92
N VAL A 802 2.79 -11.67 -13.75
CA VAL A 802 2.85 -10.23 -13.95
C VAL A 802 1.46 -9.60 -13.92
N THR A 803 1.38 -8.39 -13.41
CA THR A 803 0.29 -7.45 -13.72
C THR A 803 0.80 -6.45 -14.75
N VAL A 804 0.07 -6.31 -15.84
CA VAL A 804 0.51 -5.49 -16.97
C VAL A 804 0.21 -4.03 -16.69
N GLY A 805 1.21 -3.18 -16.86
CA GLY A 805 1.07 -1.73 -16.72
C GLY A 805 0.29 -1.09 -17.85
N ALA A 806 -0.41 0.00 -17.54
CA ALA A 806 -1.24 0.73 -18.49
C ALA A 806 -0.40 1.28 -19.68
N PRO A 807 -0.91 1.20 -20.91
CA PRO A 807 -0.31 1.87 -22.06
C PRO A 807 -0.45 3.39 -21.90
N ARG A 808 0.12 4.16 -22.84
CA ARG A 808 -0.06 5.62 -22.84
C ARG A 808 -1.55 5.97 -22.73
N THR A 809 -1.88 6.80 -21.74
CA THR A 809 -3.26 7.25 -21.48
C THR A 809 -3.30 8.76 -21.54
N VAL A 810 -4.20 9.34 -22.33
CA VAL A 810 -4.37 10.78 -22.50
C VAL A 810 -5.76 11.20 -22.07
N LEU A 811 -5.81 12.26 -21.24
CA LEU A 811 -7.03 12.87 -20.71
C LEU A 811 -7.06 14.38 -21.02
N GLY A 812 -8.17 14.86 -21.58
CA GLY A 812 -8.50 16.28 -21.70
C GLY A 812 -9.42 16.71 -20.57
N THR A 813 -9.18 17.86 -19.98
CA THR A 813 -10.00 18.42 -18.88
C THR A 813 -10.34 19.87 -19.18
N ILE A 814 -11.60 20.24 -18.98
CA ILE A 814 -12.05 21.63 -18.89
C ILE A 814 -12.43 21.93 -17.46
N THR A 815 -11.95 23.07 -16.94
CA THR A 815 -12.28 23.54 -15.58
C THR A 815 -12.85 24.94 -15.63
N LEU A 816 -13.93 25.18 -14.90
CA LEU A 816 -14.58 26.48 -14.69
C LEU A 816 -14.36 26.90 -13.24
N PHE A 817 -13.95 28.17 -13.04
CA PHE A 817 -13.77 28.81 -11.74
C PHE A 817 -14.78 29.94 -11.62
N LEU A 818 -15.79 29.80 -10.71
CA LEU A 818 -16.96 30.69 -10.60
C LEU A 818 -17.00 31.45 -9.27
#